data_60e4bced18a160b9b353cfeb2fb87bb3
#
_entry.id   60e4bced18a160b9b353cfeb2fb87bb3
#
_cell.length_a   1.000
_cell.length_b   1.000
_cell.length_c   1.000
_cell.angle_alpha   90.00
_cell.angle_beta   90.00
_cell.angle_gamma   90.00
#
_symmetry.space_group_name_H-M   'P 1'
#
loop_
_entity.id
_entity.type
_entity.pdbx_description
1 polymer ?
#
loop_
_entity_poly.entity_id
_entity_poly.type
_entity_poly.pdbx_seq_one_letter_code
_entity_poly.pdbx_strand_id
1 'polypeptide(L)'
;MKDILKATLLIFVLFSCKPVSAQVKFAHPERIRYDGSCMTIDGKDLFIYSAAFHYFRCPEELWKERFRQIKEAGFNTVETYVPWNWHERSMPAGLDDTSKFDFSDLKRWLKMAQEEFGFYTIVRPGPFICAEYSGGGYPRWLAKFRPESTEEFWLRSADLQHIRWSLHWYDAVCSALADEQITRKPIGDKGIILIQIENEYNHHGCEGKEELLKALYRSVRKSGMDIPVFTCLTNECRNSQDPELSQVFDSDNYYVGLSSTPDCAYRMADLRRTQPGALGFVTELQGGWFSLVTGRLSEDHYSDERHFKALGLMSILGGASGINYYMFFGGTHFAGWGARGMTTTYDYNAAIRENGALGAKYFEAKAIGGFIRAFESQLVRSEGGPCTIEKAPENLFGGVRVAVDGTRFIFLHNTDPKNPVKGKARLIPGKLNRPVAPMFNINQDGQKVLISMAETTGRDSLAVEPIEVSYDLPALGTKVLVIPAGKTPEQGEWWPQEQMRPLRPSRQPSPVRIASAQKKEDAFAKADWKLLPQLVSLSDLGVNDFRYSLYRAHVQLTPQQIVDEHFLLFNMFTRDIVSVLVNGKQAKRLFPDKADAQSWTTRNCFERIRSDEYDNRFDVSGLLKQGDNEILVVYENLGHAHGYVPMEELAGIRQAGLSITETALTHPLEWEYAPDAAGVTNGWNLPQFIPKDWQSVTLDINGEIPRKGNGVQPKGEPDGLFTWYRIEFELPEQEPDVWTPWLARINASGNGYMWLNGQNIGRHWEAGPQREFFLPECWLHFGAKKNVLVMGLRQTARGAKLRAMEIAPYQDTSEIRCHPGR
;
A
#
# COMPACT_ATOMS: atom_id res chain seq x y z
N MET A 1 67.12 -40.61 45.52
CA MET A 1 67.77 -40.04 44.35
C MET A 1 66.73 -39.27 43.60
N LYS A 2 66.99 -38.04 43.40
CA LYS A 2 66.07 -36.95 43.05
C LYS A 2 65.85 -36.91 41.57
N ASP A 3 64.58 -37.00 41.17
CA ASP A 3 64.16 -36.64 39.82
C ASP A 3 63.40 -35.36 39.82
N ILE A 4 63.86 -34.41 39.03
CA ILE A 4 63.36 -33.08 38.92
C ILE A 4 62.26 -33.08 37.85
N LEU A 5 61.01 -32.82 38.29
CA LEU A 5 59.90 -32.66 37.38
C LEU A 5 59.90 -31.22 36.87
N LYS A 6 60.19 -31.00 35.61
CA LYS A 6 60.01 -29.71 34.93
C LYS A 6 58.52 -29.57 34.50
N ALA A 7 57.78 -28.76 35.20
CA ALA A 7 56.45 -28.33 34.78
C ALA A 7 56.58 -27.27 33.72
N THR A 8 56.20 -27.61 32.50
CA THR A 8 56.05 -26.63 31.39
C THR A 8 54.64 -26.04 31.47
N LEU A 9 54.56 -24.79 31.86
CA LEU A 9 53.30 -24.03 31.93
C LEU A 9 52.92 -23.63 30.48
N LEU A 10 51.96 -24.34 29.89
CA LEU A 10 51.36 -23.96 28.60
C LEU A 10 50.35 -22.89 28.82
N ILE A 11 50.71 -21.63 28.54
CA ILE A 11 49.75 -20.48 28.54
C ILE A 11 48.91 -20.63 27.26
N PHE A 12 47.69 -21.13 27.37
CA PHE A 12 46.65 -20.98 26.36
C PHE A 12 46.18 -19.55 26.37
N VAL A 13 46.71 -18.70 25.48
CA VAL A 13 46.12 -17.43 25.14
C VAL A 13 44.88 -17.76 24.30
N LEU A 14 43.71 -17.79 24.96
CA LEU A 14 42.43 -17.78 24.26
C LEU A 14 42.30 -16.43 23.58
N PHE A 15 42.72 -16.36 22.35
CA PHE A 15 42.22 -15.35 21.44
C PHE A 15 40.73 -15.62 21.27
N SER A 16 39.89 -14.89 22.00
CA SER A 16 38.49 -14.74 21.63
C SER A 16 38.47 -13.97 20.30
N CYS A 17 38.58 -14.71 19.20
CA CYS A 17 38.18 -14.19 17.90
C CYS A 17 36.69 -13.88 18.05
N LYS A 18 36.34 -12.60 18.29
CA LYS A 18 35.00 -12.13 17.97
C LYS A 18 34.79 -12.46 16.49
N PRO A 19 33.69 -13.10 16.12
CA PRO A 19 33.41 -13.28 14.71
C PRO A 19 33.45 -11.92 14.05
N VAL A 20 34.34 -11.73 13.08
CA VAL A 20 34.39 -10.54 12.26
C VAL A 20 33.08 -10.57 11.46
N SER A 21 32.17 -9.66 11.76
CA SER A 21 30.97 -9.46 10.93
C SER A 21 31.41 -9.35 9.47
N ALA A 22 30.74 -10.07 8.57
CA ALA A 22 31.04 -9.97 7.16
C ALA A 22 30.83 -8.51 6.73
N GLN A 23 31.91 -7.86 6.31
CA GLN A 23 31.87 -6.42 5.98
C GLN A 23 31.01 -6.19 4.73
N VAL A 24 30.06 -5.27 4.79
CA VAL A 24 29.25 -4.84 3.63
C VAL A 24 30.20 -4.30 2.54
N LYS A 25 29.99 -4.76 1.33
CA LYS A 25 30.76 -4.33 0.15
C LYS A 25 29.89 -3.45 -0.74
N PHE A 26 30.35 -2.25 -1.02
CA PHE A 26 29.72 -1.35 -1.98
C PHE A 26 30.49 -1.41 -3.31
N ALA A 27 29.76 -1.52 -4.43
CA ALA A 27 30.38 -1.53 -5.76
C ALA A 27 31.00 -0.16 -6.10
N HIS A 28 30.35 0.92 -5.69
CA HIS A 28 30.73 2.29 -5.93
C HIS A 28 30.70 3.12 -4.64
N PRO A 29 31.60 2.87 -3.66
CA PRO A 29 31.56 3.53 -2.36
C PRO A 29 31.79 5.05 -2.43
N GLU A 30 32.41 5.54 -3.50
CA GLU A 30 32.56 6.97 -3.79
C GLU A 30 31.22 7.64 -4.18
N ARG A 31 30.32 6.88 -4.79
CA ARG A 31 29.00 7.35 -5.21
C ARG A 31 27.96 7.17 -4.13
N ILE A 32 27.87 5.95 -3.58
CA ILE A 32 26.86 5.59 -2.58
C ILE A 32 27.40 4.53 -1.63
N ARG A 33 27.21 4.76 -0.34
CA ARG A 33 27.46 3.81 0.75
C ARG A 33 26.63 4.20 1.97
N TYR A 34 26.64 3.35 2.96
CA TYR A 34 26.13 3.68 4.29
C TYR A 34 27.10 3.17 5.37
N ASP A 35 26.95 3.68 6.59
CA ASP A 35 27.56 3.18 7.79
C ASP A 35 26.54 3.07 8.94
N GLY A 36 26.94 2.76 10.15
CA GLY A 36 26.05 2.67 11.30
C GLY A 36 25.38 3.99 11.73
N SER A 37 25.63 5.07 11.02
CA SER A 37 25.07 6.40 11.29
C SER A 37 24.14 6.86 10.20
N CYS A 38 24.54 6.82 8.94
CA CYS A 38 23.73 7.34 7.82
C CYS A 38 24.18 6.82 6.44
N MET A 39 23.40 7.19 5.43
CA MET A 39 23.81 7.07 4.04
C MET A 39 24.71 8.23 3.63
N THR A 40 25.65 7.96 2.73
CA THR A 40 26.53 8.97 2.10
C THR A 40 26.41 8.88 0.59
N ILE A 41 26.14 9.99 -0.09
CA ILE A 41 26.04 10.10 -1.54
C ILE A 41 27.00 11.20 -2.02
N ASP A 42 27.85 10.90 -3.01
CA ASP A 42 28.85 11.82 -3.53
C ASP A 42 29.71 12.46 -2.40
N GLY A 43 30.04 11.65 -1.39
CA GLY A 43 30.83 12.08 -0.23
C GLY A 43 30.10 12.99 0.76
N LYS A 44 28.77 13.17 0.61
CA LYS A 44 27.92 13.97 1.53
C LYS A 44 27.00 13.06 2.31
N ASP A 45 26.95 13.27 3.61
CA ASP A 45 25.99 12.59 4.48
C ASP A 45 24.57 13.01 4.12
N LEU A 46 23.64 12.07 4.21
CA LEU A 46 22.23 12.26 3.85
C LEU A 46 21.32 11.73 4.98
N PHE A 47 20.39 12.56 5.41
CA PHE A 47 19.19 12.10 6.10
C PHE A 47 18.14 11.75 5.03
N ILE A 48 17.73 10.49 4.92
CA ILE A 48 16.70 10.07 3.98
C ILE A 48 15.33 10.53 4.51
N TYR A 49 14.83 11.66 4.00
CA TYR A 49 13.49 12.15 4.30
C TYR A 49 12.59 11.82 3.11
N SER A 50 11.85 10.71 3.23
CA SER A 50 11.16 10.06 2.12
C SER A 50 9.65 10.08 2.28
N ALA A 51 8.96 10.17 1.15
CA ALA A 51 7.51 10.14 1.03
C ALA A 51 7.06 8.98 0.14
N ALA A 52 6.20 8.10 0.65
CA ALA A 52 5.58 7.05 -0.15
C ALA A 52 4.53 7.63 -1.11
N PHE A 53 4.73 7.39 -2.39
CA PHE A 53 3.87 7.82 -3.48
C PHE A 53 3.76 6.73 -4.55
N HIS A 54 2.63 6.03 -4.61
CA HIS A 54 2.39 4.93 -5.55
C HIS A 54 1.84 5.45 -6.88
N TYR A 55 2.63 5.35 -7.96
CA TYR A 55 2.23 5.77 -9.31
C TYR A 55 0.96 5.06 -9.79
N PHE A 56 0.77 3.80 -9.46
CA PHE A 56 -0.38 2.98 -9.88
C PHE A 56 -1.70 3.31 -9.14
N ARG A 57 -1.68 4.28 -8.19
CA ARG A 57 -2.86 4.79 -7.46
C ARG A 57 -3.16 6.26 -7.76
N CYS A 58 -2.54 6.81 -8.78
CA CYS A 58 -2.69 8.20 -9.17
C CYS A 58 -2.67 8.32 -10.71
N PRO A 59 -3.61 9.02 -11.34
CA PRO A 59 -3.50 9.33 -12.77
C PRO A 59 -2.17 10.02 -13.09
N GLU A 60 -1.56 9.67 -14.21
CA GLU A 60 -0.24 10.19 -14.60
C GLU A 60 -0.23 11.73 -14.71
N GLU A 61 -1.32 12.31 -15.20
CA GLU A 61 -1.49 13.75 -15.38
C GLU A 61 -1.44 14.52 -14.06
N LEU A 62 -1.66 13.84 -12.93
CA LEU A 62 -1.62 14.44 -11.60
C LEU A 62 -0.27 14.24 -10.88
N TRP A 63 0.65 13.43 -11.40
CA TRP A 63 1.94 13.16 -10.74
C TRP A 63 2.75 14.41 -10.49
N LYS A 64 2.80 15.31 -11.48
CA LYS A 64 3.59 16.56 -11.39
C LYS A 64 3.18 17.41 -10.19
N GLU A 65 1.89 17.56 -9.97
CA GLU A 65 1.37 18.30 -8.83
C GLU A 65 1.70 17.60 -7.51
N ARG A 66 1.59 16.28 -7.43
CA ARG A 66 1.94 15.51 -6.23
C ARG A 66 3.42 15.63 -5.90
N PHE A 67 4.30 15.50 -6.89
CA PHE A 67 5.74 15.72 -6.69
C PHE A 67 6.05 17.15 -6.23
N ARG A 68 5.40 18.15 -6.80
CA ARG A 68 5.55 19.54 -6.36
C ARG A 68 5.20 19.70 -4.87
N GLN A 69 4.05 19.16 -4.45
CA GLN A 69 3.59 19.18 -3.05
C GLN A 69 4.57 18.48 -2.12
N ILE A 70 5.07 17.29 -2.50
CA ILE A 70 6.07 16.54 -1.73
C ILE A 70 7.37 17.35 -1.61
N LYS A 71 7.81 17.98 -2.70
CA LYS A 71 9.02 18.81 -2.69
C LYS A 71 8.89 20.02 -1.77
N GLU A 72 7.75 20.69 -1.81
CA GLU A 72 7.45 21.85 -0.94
C GLU A 72 7.36 21.49 0.55
N ALA A 73 7.00 20.24 0.86
CA ALA A 73 7.04 19.71 2.23
C ALA A 73 8.48 19.42 2.72
N GLY A 74 9.48 19.56 1.84
CA GLY A 74 10.90 19.46 2.20
C GLY A 74 11.49 18.07 2.11
N PHE A 75 10.82 17.13 1.48
CA PHE A 75 11.35 15.79 1.20
C PHE A 75 12.49 15.86 0.17
N ASN A 76 13.46 14.96 0.32
CA ASN A 76 14.57 14.78 -0.62
C ASN A 76 14.48 13.46 -1.37
N THR A 77 13.59 12.57 -0.95
CA THR A 77 13.43 11.21 -1.47
C THR A 77 11.95 10.90 -1.64
N VAL A 78 11.63 10.10 -2.64
CA VAL A 78 10.29 9.48 -2.80
C VAL A 78 10.45 7.97 -2.94
N GLU A 79 9.45 7.25 -2.43
CA GLU A 79 9.41 5.78 -2.44
C GLU A 79 8.18 5.31 -3.20
N THR A 80 8.32 4.18 -3.91
CA THR A 80 7.17 3.47 -4.46
C THR A 80 7.35 1.95 -4.41
N TYR A 81 6.26 1.25 -4.15
CA TYR A 81 6.17 -0.16 -4.50
C TYR A 81 6.10 -0.33 -6.02
N VAL A 82 6.52 -1.50 -6.50
CA VAL A 82 6.44 -1.89 -7.90
C VAL A 82 5.71 -3.24 -7.99
N PRO A 83 4.37 -3.25 -8.20
CA PRO A 83 3.59 -4.47 -8.18
C PRO A 83 3.85 -5.32 -9.43
N TRP A 84 4.17 -6.58 -9.28
CA TRP A 84 4.38 -7.51 -10.38
C TRP A 84 3.17 -7.59 -11.30
N ASN A 85 1.96 -7.80 -10.74
CA ASN A 85 0.72 -7.94 -11.51
C ASN A 85 0.28 -6.66 -12.26
N TRP A 86 0.86 -5.51 -11.93
CA TRP A 86 0.64 -4.27 -12.68
C TRP A 86 1.46 -4.25 -13.96
N HIS A 87 2.66 -4.79 -13.92
CA HIS A 87 3.63 -4.79 -15.03
C HIS A 87 3.53 -6.02 -15.91
N GLU A 88 3.03 -7.15 -15.40
CA GLU A 88 2.79 -8.38 -16.16
C GLU A 88 1.34 -8.83 -15.97
N ARG A 89 0.43 -8.12 -16.64
CA ARG A 89 -1.03 -8.31 -16.51
C ARG A 89 -1.53 -9.60 -17.15
N SER A 90 -0.80 -10.14 -18.11
CA SER A 90 -1.15 -11.35 -18.84
C SER A 90 -0.17 -12.48 -18.53
N MET A 91 -0.66 -13.71 -18.47
CA MET A 91 0.17 -14.87 -18.24
C MET A 91 1.17 -15.05 -19.40
N PRO A 92 2.49 -15.15 -19.09
CA PRO A 92 3.50 -15.45 -20.10
C PRO A 92 3.43 -16.90 -20.58
N ALA A 93 4.02 -17.19 -21.73
CA ALA A 93 4.09 -18.57 -22.26
C ALA A 93 4.99 -19.50 -21.41
N GLY A 94 5.92 -18.94 -20.65
CA GLY A 94 6.82 -19.63 -19.72
C GLY A 94 7.80 -18.67 -19.07
N LEU A 95 8.73 -19.21 -18.26
CA LEU A 95 9.71 -18.43 -17.50
C LEU A 95 10.64 -17.56 -18.36
N ASP A 96 10.85 -17.91 -19.62
CA ASP A 96 11.71 -17.16 -20.55
C ASP A 96 10.95 -16.10 -21.35
N ASP A 97 9.61 -16.06 -21.25
CA ASP A 97 8.78 -15.09 -21.96
C ASP A 97 8.64 -13.79 -21.20
N THR A 98 9.46 -12.81 -21.52
CA THR A 98 9.43 -11.46 -20.96
C THR A 98 8.58 -10.46 -21.77
N SER A 99 7.90 -10.91 -22.82
CA SER A 99 7.16 -10.05 -23.74
C SER A 99 5.90 -9.42 -23.14
N LYS A 100 5.47 -9.86 -21.96
CA LYS A 100 4.27 -9.37 -21.28
C LYS A 100 4.54 -8.23 -20.30
N PHE A 101 5.82 -7.92 -20.03
CA PHE A 101 6.17 -6.83 -19.14
C PHE A 101 6.04 -5.46 -19.82
N ASP A 102 5.44 -4.53 -19.07
CA ASP A 102 5.42 -3.10 -19.42
C ASP A 102 5.84 -2.27 -18.20
N PHE A 103 7.00 -1.63 -18.30
CA PHE A 103 7.55 -0.74 -17.27
C PHE A 103 7.50 0.74 -17.67
N SER A 104 6.73 1.08 -18.68
CA SER A 104 6.74 2.42 -19.27
C SER A 104 6.28 3.52 -18.29
N ASP A 105 5.24 3.28 -17.52
CA ASP A 105 4.73 4.21 -16.51
C ASP A 105 5.71 4.37 -15.35
N LEU A 106 6.27 3.27 -14.82
CA LEU A 106 7.29 3.32 -13.78
C LEU A 106 8.51 4.16 -14.21
N LYS A 107 8.99 3.96 -15.44
CA LYS A 107 10.12 4.74 -15.98
C LYS A 107 9.79 6.23 -16.11
N ARG A 108 8.58 6.58 -16.56
CA ARG A 108 8.13 7.98 -16.62
C ARG A 108 8.03 8.61 -15.23
N TRP A 109 7.51 7.86 -14.24
CA TRP A 109 7.42 8.30 -12.86
C TRP A 109 8.81 8.56 -12.26
N LEU A 110 9.76 7.61 -12.43
CA LEU A 110 11.14 7.76 -11.97
C LEU A 110 11.83 8.96 -12.63
N LYS A 111 11.69 9.10 -13.94
CA LYS A 111 12.25 10.23 -14.68
C LYS A 111 11.72 11.57 -14.14
N MET A 112 10.42 11.70 -13.96
CA MET A 112 9.81 12.92 -13.41
C MET A 112 10.34 13.19 -12.00
N ALA A 113 10.37 12.19 -11.12
CA ALA A 113 10.86 12.33 -9.75
C ALA A 113 12.33 12.78 -9.70
N GLN A 114 13.19 12.14 -10.49
CA GLN A 114 14.65 12.34 -10.46
C GLN A 114 15.07 13.62 -11.21
N GLU A 115 14.61 13.80 -12.45
CA GLU A 115 15.09 14.85 -13.35
C GLU A 115 14.32 16.17 -13.19
N GLU A 116 12.96 16.13 -13.04
CA GLU A 116 12.19 17.36 -12.95
C GLU A 116 12.14 17.91 -11.51
N PHE A 117 12.02 17.00 -10.51
CA PHE A 117 11.85 17.41 -9.10
C PHE A 117 13.11 17.20 -8.25
N GLY A 118 14.14 16.52 -8.76
CA GLY A 118 15.39 16.32 -8.06
C GLY A 118 15.27 15.49 -6.79
N PHE A 119 14.46 14.41 -6.81
CA PHE A 119 14.34 13.43 -5.75
C PHE A 119 15.32 12.27 -5.96
N TYR A 120 15.91 11.79 -4.88
CA TYR A 120 16.34 10.40 -4.82
C TYR A 120 15.12 9.49 -4.81
N THR A 121 15.27 8.24 -5.28
CA THR A 121 14.15 7.31 -5.33
C THR A 121 14.48 5.99 -4.63
N ILE A 122 13.47 5.40 -4.00
CA ILE A 122 13.52 4.07 -3.40
C ILE A 122 12.47 3.21 -4.11
N VAL A 123 12.86 2.01 -4.55
CA VAL A 123 11.96 1.08 -5.23
C VAL A 123 11.81 -0.21 -4.45
N ARG A 124 10.58 -0.72 -4.37
CA ARG A 124 10.21 -1.90 -3.58
C ARG A 124 9.45 -2.91 -4.44
N PRO A 125 10.17 -3.74 -5.24
CA PRO A 125 9.54 -4.64 -6.21
C PRO A 125 8.95 -5.93 -5.62
N GLY A 126 9.05 -6.17 -4.34
CA GLY A 126 8.50 -7.36 -3.69
C GLY A 126 9.37 -8.61 -3.83
N PRO A 127 8.87 -9.73 -4.39
CA PRO A 127 7.64 -9.94 -5.17
C PRO A 127 6.33 -9.75 -4.39
N PHE A 128 6.35 -9.96 -3.07
CA PHE A 128 5.28 -9.61 -2.17
C PHE A 128 5.42 -8.14 -1.72
N ILE A 129 4.37 -7.35 -1.89
CA ILE A 129 4.36 -5.95 -1.48
C ILE A 129 3.33 -5.63 -0.39
N CYS A 130 2.42 -6.54 -0.06
CA CYS A 130 1.26 -6.29 0.80
C CYS A 130 0.41 -5.11 0.30
N ALA A 131 0.65 -3.92 0.81
CA ALA A 131 0.20 -2.61 0.34
C ALA A 131 -1.31 -2.49 0.14
N GLU A 132 -2.14 -3.33 0.78
CA GLU A 132 -3.59 -3.44 0.56
C GLU A 132 -3.93 -3.53 -0.94
N TYR A 133 -3.03 -4.14 -1.71
CA TYR A 133 -3.08 -4.29 -3.15
C TYR A 133 -3.42 -5.73 -3.55
N SER A 134 -4.13 -5.90 -4.66
CA SER A 134 -4.63 -7.21 -5.07
C SER A 134 -3.51 -8.25 -5.19
N GLY A 135 -3.66 -9.38 -4.50
CA GLY A 135 -2.69 -10.46 -4.46
C GLY A 135 -1.37 -10.10 -3.76
N GLY A 136 -1.32 -8.98 -3.01
CA GLY A 136 -0.06 -8.49 -2.45
C GLY A 136 1.00 -8.21 -3.52
N GLY A 137 0.58 -7.90 -4.75
CA GLY A 137 1.44 -7.66 -5.91
C GLY A 137 1.65 -8.87 -6.82
N TYR A 138 1.37 -10.08 -6.37
CA TYR A 138 1.51 -11.27 -7.21
C TYR A 138 0.44 -11.34 -8.31
N PRO A 139 0.81 -11.76 -9.54
CA PRO A 139 -0.14 -12.03 -10.60
C PRO A 139 -1.09 -13.19 -10.26
N ARG A 140 -2.36 -13.03 -10.58
CA ARG A 140 -3.37 -14.04 -10.30
C ARG A 140 -3.10 -15.37 -11.03
N TRP A 141 -2.61 -15.32 -12.25
CA TRP A 141 -2.28 -16.49 -13.05
C TRP A 141 -1.16 -17.35 -12.43
N LEU A 142 -0.35 -16.81 -11.53
CA LEU A 142 0.75 -17.49 -10.89
C LEU A 142 0.28 -18.72 -10.09
N ALA A 143 -0.92 -18.69 -9.52
CA ALA A 143 -1.50 -19.80 -8.79
C ALA A 143 -1.66 -21.10 -9.63
N LYS A 144 -1.63 -21.01 -10.98
CA LYS A 144 -1.65 -22.20 -11.86
C LYS A 144 -0.39 -23.05 -11.74
N PHE A 145 0.72 -22.47 -11.33
CA PHE A 145 2.01 -23.13 -11.23
C PHE A 145 2.29 -23.70 -9.85
N ARG A 146 1.31 -23.64 -8.95
CA ARG A 146 1.41 -24.25 -7.63
C ARG A 146 1.58 -25.77 -7.75
N PRO A 147 2.63 -26.38 -7.14
CA PRO A 147 2.79 -27.82 -7.12
C PRO A 147 1.66 -28.51 -6.35
N GLU A 148 1.17 -29.65 -6.86
CA GLU A 148 0.10 -30.43 -6.20
C GLU A 148 0.49 -30.95 -4.81
N SER A 149 1.78 -31.18 -4.58
CA SER A 149 2.32 -31.68 -3.31
C SER A 149 2.44 -30.62 -2.20
N THR A 150 2.10 -29.38 -2.47
CA THR A 150 2.24 -28.29 -1.50
C THR A 150 1.03 -28.24 -0.58
N GLU A 151 1.20 -28.61 0.70
CA GLU A 151 0.12 -28.60 1.72
C GLU A 151 -0.14 -27.20 2.30
N GLU A 152 0.89 -26.32 2.30
CA GLU A 152 0.82 -24.96 2.86
C GLU A 152 0.85 -23.87 1.76
N PHE A 153 1.02 -22.63 2.18
CA PHE A 153 1.17 -21.49 1.26
C PHE A 153 2.37 -21.70 0.35
N TRP A 154 2.14 -21.70 -0.95
CA TRP A 154 3.19 -21.79 -1.96
C TRP A 154 3.88 -20.44 -2.20
N LEU A 155 3.11 -19.36 -2.30
CA LEU A 155 3.68 -18.01 -2.42
C LEU A 155 4.44 -17.63 -1.14
N ARG A 156 5.52 -16.87 -1.31
CA ARG A 156 6.46 -16.51 -0.25
C ARG A 156 7.14 -17.71 0.42
N SER A 157 7.28 -18.83 -0.29
CA SER A 157 7.95 -20.04 0.19
C SER A 157 9.34 -20.20 -0.40
N ALA A 158 10.11 -21.18 0.13
CA ALA A 158 11.37 -21.61 -0.44
C ALA A 158 11.21 -22.69 -1.53
N ASP A 159 10.00 -22.95 -2.00
CA ASP A 159 9.73 -23.86 -3.11
C ASP A 159 10.46 -23.40 -4.38
N LEU A 160 11.10 -24.35 -5.07
CA LEU A 160 11.92 -24.03 -6.25
C LEU A 160 11.11 -23.41 -7.39
N GLN A 161 9.85 -23.79 -7.55
CA GLN A 161 8.99 -23.23 -8.60
C GLN A 161 8.59 -21.80 -8.26
N HIS A 162 8.26 -21.51 -6.98
CA HIS A 162 8.01 -20.15 -6.52
C HIS A 162 9.26 -19.28 -6.71
N ILE A 163 10.45 -19.76 -6.32
CA ILE A 163 11.71 -19.04 -6.50
C ILE A 163 11.95 -18.74 -7.99
N ARG A 164 11.76 -19.72 -8.90
CA ARG A 164 11.94 -19.51 -10.34
C ARG A 164 11.04 -18.41 -10.90
N TRP A 165 9.76 -18.39 -10.52
CA TRP A 165 8.84 -17.33 -10.94
C TRP A 165 9.18 -15.98 -10.31
N SER A 166 9.61 -15.97 -9.06
CA SER A 166 10.10 -14.74 -8.42
C SER A 166 11.34 -14.18 -9.12
N LEU A 167 12.24 -15.05 -9.61
CA LEU A 167 13.40 -14.63 -10.39
C LEU A 167 13.03 -14.14 -11.79
N HIS A 168 12.04 -14.75 -12.46
CA HIS A 168 11.47 -14.23 -13.70
C HIS A 168 11.03 -12.75 -13.54
N TRP A 169 10.34 -12.43 -12.46
CA TRP A 169 9.97 -11.08 -12.12
C TRP A 169 11.19 -10.17 -11.83
N TYR A 170 12.08 -10.65 -10.94
CA TYR A 170 13.23 -9.86 -10.48
C TYR A 170 14.23 -9.56 -11.59
N ASP A 171 14.55 -10.55 -12.42
CA ASP A 171 15.45 -10.37 -13.56
C ASP A 171 14.86 -9.30 -14.53
N ALA A 172 13.56 -9.31 -14.76
CA ALA A 172 12.89 -8.33 -15.61
C ALA A 172 12.89 -6.91 -15.01
N VAL A 173 12.40 -6.76 -13.77
CA VAL A 173 12.27 -5.43 -13.15
C VAL A 173 13.63 -4.81 -12.85
N CYS A 174 14.59 -5.57 -12.31
CA CYS A 174 15.93 -5.05 -12.04
C CYS A 174 16.66 -4.65 -13.32
N SER A 175 16.55 -5.44 -14.40
CA SER A 175 17.12 -5.06 -15.71
C SER A 175 16.47 -3.79 -16.27
N ALA A 176 15.15 -3.63 -16.09
CA ALA A 176 14.47 -2.41 -16.53
C ALA A 176 14.90 -1.16 -15.75
N LEU A 177 15.34 -1.32 -14.50
CA LEU A 177 15.71 -0.25 -13.57
C LEU A 177 17.23 -0.01 -13.51
N ALA A 178 18.07 -0.86 -14.11
CA ALA A 178 19.52 -0.82 -13.95
C ALA A 178 20.13 0.55 -14.34
N ASP A 179 19.61 1.21 -15.36
CA ASP A 179 20.10 2.51 -15.82
C ASP A 179 19.54 3.70 -14.98
N GLU A 180 18.54 3.46 -14.15
CA GLU A 180 17.92 4.49 -13.31
C GLU A 180 18.57 4.61 -11.93
N GLN A 181 19.53 3.74 -11.59
CA GLN A 181 20.23 3.79 -10.32
C GLN A 181 21.28 4.92 -10.30
N ILE A 182 21.52 5.48 -9.12
CA ILE A 182 22.38 6.63 -8.94
C ILE A 182 23.83 6.39 -9.42
N THR A 183 24.32 5.16 -9.36
CA THR A 183 25.63 4.75 -9.82
C THR A 183 25.81 4.83 -11.34
N ARG A 184 24.74 4.94 -12.10
CA ARG A 184 24.71 5.12 -13.56
C ARG A 184 24.46 6.58 -13.98
N LYS A 185 24.16 7.47 -13.03
CA LYS A 185 23.90 8.88 -13.30
C LYS A 185 25.16 9.71 -13.05
N PRO A 186 25.33 10.88 -13.67
CA PRO A 186 26.41 11.83 -13.35
C PRO A 186 26.44 12.22 -11.87
N ILE A 187 27.60 12.67 -11.39
CA ILE A 187 27.76 13.18 -10.01
C ILE A 187 26.86 14.41 -9.84
N GLY A 188 26.07 14.42 -8.77
CA GLY A 188 25.11 15.47 -8.47
C GLY A 188 23.67 15.19 -8.96
N ASP A 189 23.50 14.35 -9.99
CA ASP A 189 22.19 13.94 -10.46
C ASP A 189 21.54 12.95 -9.49
N LYS A 190 20.23 12.80 -9.62
CA LYS A 190 19.42 11.90 -8.79
C LYS A 190 19.20 10.56 -9.49
N GLY A 191 18.92 9.53 -8.68
CA GLY A 191 18.66 8.18 -9.16
C GLY A 191 18.10 7.32 -8.05
N ILE A 192 17.91 6.04 -8.34
CA ILE A 192 17.53 5.05 -7.34
C ILE A 192 18.70 4.86 -6.37
N ILE A 193 18.44 5.00 -5.06
CA ILE A 193 19.47 4.87 -4.01
C ILE A 193 19.32 3.60 -3.19
N LEU A 194 18.14 3.00 -3.16
CA LEU A 194 17.82 1.79 -2.41
C LEU A 194 16.85 0.92 -3.21
N ILE A 195 17.07 -0.38 -3.17
CA ILE A 195 16.12 -1.38 -3.65
C ILE A 195 15.81 -2.39 -2.53
N GLN A 196 14.51 -2.60 -2.27
CA GLN A 196 14.06 -3.59 -1.29
C GLN A 196 13.90 -4.96 -1.94
N ILE A 197 14.27 -6.00 -1.20
CA ILE A 197 13.88 -7.38 -1.51
C ILE A 197 12.89 -7.85 -0.45
N GLU A 198 11.84 -8.57 -0.88
CA GLU A 198 10.74 -9.04 -0.06
C GLU A 198 10.03 -7.89 0.70
N ASN A 199 9.09 -8.18 1.55
CA ASN A 199 8.42 -7.21 2.39
C ASN A 199 7.88 -7.85 3.67
N GLU A 200 8.16 -7.23 4.84
CA GLU A 200 7.67 -7.69 6.15
C GLU A 200 7.87 -9.21 6.34
N TYR A 201 9.09 -9.67 6.08
CA TYR A 201 9.44 -11.07 5.97
C TYR A 201 9.05 -11.89 7.21
N ASN A 202 9.42 -11.43 8.40
CA ASN A 202 9.07 -12.12 9.64
C ASN A 202 7.62 -11.87 10.10
N HIS A 203 6.94 -10.89 9.53
CA HIS A 203 5.58 -10.53 9.95
C HIS A 203 4.50 -11.40 9.27
N HIS A 204 4.75 -11.89 8.05
CA HIS A 204 3.77 -12.63 7.26
C HIS A 204 4.16 -14.11 7.01
N GLY A 205 4.87 -14.73 7.93
CA GLY A 205 5.10 -16.18 7.93
C GLY A 205 6.15 -16.69 6.95
N CYS A 206 7.14 -15.87 6.59
CA CYS A 206 8.28 -16.28 5.76
C CYS A 206 9.54 -16.64 6.56
N GLU A 207 9.50 -16.48 7.88
CA GLU A 207 10.65 -16.76 8.76
C GLU A 207 11.28 -18.12 8.47
N GLY A 208 12.63 -18.16 8.43
CA GLY A 208 13.39 -19.37 8.11
C GLY A 208 13.49 -19.75 6.63
N LYS A 209 12.94 -18.95 5.71
CA LYS A 209 12.98 -19.21 4.25
C LYS A 209 14.10 -18.42 3.57
N GLU A 210 15.31 -18.45 4.13
CA GLU A 210 16.47 -17.66 3.69
C GLU A 210 16.84 -17.84 2.22
N GLU A 211 16.59 -19.02 1.64
CA GLU A 211 16.91 -19.30 0.24
C GLU A 211 16.15 -18.37 -0.73
N LEU A 212 14.92 -17.94 -0.38
CA LEU A 212 14.21 -16.95 -1.14
C LEU A 212 14.96 -15.60 -1.12
N LEU A 213 15.34 -15.11 0.06
CA LEU A 213 16.08 -13.85 0.20
C LEU A 213 17.40 -13.85 -0.57
N LYS A 214 18.17 -14.94 -0.47
CA LYS A 214 19.43 -15.11 -1.20
C LYS A 214 19.21 -15.14 -2.72
N ALA A 215 18.17 -15.82 -3.18
CA ALA A 215 17.83 -15.87 -4.60
C ALA A 215 17.49 -14.48 -5.14
N LEU A 216 16.67 -13.72 -4.42
CA LEU A 216 16.32 -12.34 -4.79
C LEU A 216 17.55 -11.43 -4.80
N TYR A 217 18.41 -11.50 -3.77
CA TYR A 217 19.66 -10.74 -3.72
C TYR A 217 20.58 -11.04 -4.92
N ARG A 218 20.76 -12.32 -5.25
CA ARG A 218 21.56 -12.75 -6.42
C ARG A 218 21.00 -12.19 -7.72
N SER A 219 19.68 -12.20 -7.90
CA SER A 219 19.02 -11.65 -9.08
C SER A 219 19.23 -10.14 -9.19
N VAL A 220 19.08 -9.38 -8.09
CA VAL A 220 19.39 -7.95 -8.05
C VAL A 220 20.80 -7.68 -8.58
N ARG A 221 21.79 -8.41 -8.09
CA ARG A 221 23.20 -8.23 -8.51
C ARG A 221 23.46 -8.69 -9.94
N LYS A 222 22.92 -9.85 -10.33
CA LYS A 222 23.03 -10.40 -11.69
C LYS A 222 22.47 -9.45 -12.75
N SER A 223 21.37 -8.76 -12.43
CA SER A 223 20.70 -7.81 -13.33
C SER A 223 21.37 -6.42 -13.39
N GLY A 224 22.53 -6.26 -12.77
CA GLY A 224 23.35 -5.06 -12.86
C GLY A 224 22.99 -3.95 -11.87
N MET A 225 22.13 -4.23 -10.89
CA MET A 225 21.85 -3.31 -9.77
C MET A 225 23.02 -3.36 -8.78
N ASP A 226 23.74 -2.27 -8.60
CA ASP A 226 24.93 -2.19 -7.73
C ASP A 226 24.76 -1.23 -6.53
N ILE A 227 23.58 -0.62 -6.37
CA ILE A 227 23.20 0.17 -5.20
C ILE A 227 22.95 -0.71 -3.96
N PRO A 228 22.91 -0.14 -2.75
CA PRO A 228 22.55 -0.87 -1.53
C PRO A 228 21.18 -1.57 -1.62
N VAL A 229 21.12 -2.80 -1.08
CA VAL A 229 19.90 -3.61 -0.97
C VAL A 229 19.45 -3.63 0.48
N PHE A 230 18.15 -3.53 0.69
CA PHE A 230 17.55 -3.62 2.01
C PHE A 230 16.30 -4.49 2.03
N THR A 231 15.82 -4.74 3.22
CA THR A 231 14.55 -5.41 3.49
C THR A 231 13.89 -4.78 4.71
N CYS A 232 12.71 -5.23 5.12
CA CYS A 232 12.06 -4.76 6.33
C CYS A 232 11.51 -5.92 7.18
N LEU A 233 11.60 -5.77 8.51
CA LEU A 233 11.17 -6.77 9.49
C LEU A 233 11.79 -8.15 9.19
N THR A 234 13.11 -8.19 8.98
CA THR A 234 13.85 -9.40 8.56
C THR A 234 15.06 -9.64 9.45
N ASN A 235 14.87 -10.36 10.55
CA ASN A 235 15.92 -10.63 11.54
C ASN A 235 17.10 -11.39 10.95
N GLU A 236 16.88 -12.20 9.92
CA GLU A 236 17.89 -13.03 9.23
C GLU A 236 18.99 -12.18 8.58
N CYS A 237 18.71 -10.92 8.25
CA CYS A 237 19.69 -9.98 7.68
C CYS A 237 20.46 -9.21 8.74
N ARG A 238 19.92 -9.06 9.99
CA ARG A 238 20.53 -8.25 11.04
C ARG A 238 21.86 -8.83 11.51
N ASN A 239 22.97 -8.20 11.14
CA ASN A 239 24.32 -8.66 11.50
C ASN A 239 24.58 -10.11 11.10
N SER A 240 24.06 -10.54 9.95
CA SER A 240 24.18 -11.89 9.46
C SER A 240 25.65 -12.29 9.20
N GLN A 241 25.97 -13.56 9.46
CA GLN A 241 27.27 -14.14 9.10
C GLN A 241 27.25 -14.81 7.71
N ASP A 242 26.06 -14.95 7.11
CA ASP A 242 25.93 -15.43 5.74
C ASP A 242 26.49 -14.37 4.78
N PRO A 243 27.36 -14.73 3.82
CA PRO A 243 28.03 -13.76 2.95
C PRO A 243 27.08 -12.97 2.05
N GLU A 244 25.88 -13.45 1.77
CA GLU A 244 24.90 -12.79 0.92
C GLU A 244 23.91 -11.97 1.78
N LEU A 245 23.36 -12.55 2.85
CA LEU A 245 22.43 -11.84 3.73
C LEU A 245 23.11 -10.70 4.49
N SER A 246 24.42 -10.80 4.76
CA SER A 246 25.21 -9.70 5.35
C SER A 246 25.32 -8.45 4.45
N GLN A 247 25.00 -8.59 3.16
CA GLN A 247 25.00 -7.47 2.20
C GLN A 247 23.64 -6.75 2.12
N VAL A 248 22.64 -7.25 2.85
CA VAL A 248 21.29 -6.70 2.92
C VAL A 248 21.05 -6.18 4.32
N PHE A 249 20.74 -4.88 4.47
CA PHE A 249 20.39 -4.36 5.78
C PHE A 249 18.88 -4.44 6.01
N ASP A 250 18.49 -4.62 7.27
CA ASP A 250 17.09 -4.62 7.67
C ASP A 250 16.63 -3.22 8.06
N SER A 251 15.36 -2.93 7.86
CA SER A 251 14.65 -1.73 8.30
C SER A 251 13.41 -2.10 9.09
N ASP A 252 12.72 -1.11 9.64
CA ASP A 252 11.54 -1.36 10.47
C ASP A 252 10.31 -0.59 9.96
N ASN A 253 9.12 -1.09 10.30
CA ASN A 253 7.82 -0.50 10.01
C ASN A 253 7.12 -0.15 11.32
N TYR A 254 6.64 1.08 11.47
CA TYR A 254 6.02 1.55 12.70
C TYR A 254 4.56 1.92 12.52
N TYR A 255 3.70 1.04 13.05
CA TYR A 255 2.26 1.21 13.19
C TYR A 255 1.90 1.07 14.67
N VAL A 256 1.88 2.19 15.39
CA VAL A 256 1.71 2.21 16.84
C VAL A 256 0.52 3.06 17.26
N GLY A 257 -0.07 2.72 18.41
CA GLY A 257 -1.17 3.49 19.00
C GLY A 257 -0.73 4.84 19.57
N LEU A 258 -1.70 5.70 19.91
CA LEU A 258 -1.42 7.04 20.47
C LEU A 258 -0.55 7.01 21.72
N SER A 259 -0.78 6.05 22.62
CA SER A 259 -0.01 5.89 23.87
C SER A 259 1.34 5.20 23.68
N SER A 260 1.58 4.58 22.53
CA SER A 260 2.78 3.78 22.21
C SER A 260 3.76 4.51 21.31
N THR A 261 3.60 5.80 21.10
CA THR A 261 4.52 6.62 20.30
C THR A 261 5.98 6.57 20.78
N PRO A 262 6.30 6.42 22.10
CA PRO A 262 7.66 6.18 22.58
C PRO A 262 8.32 4.91 22.03
N ASP A 263 7.53 3.89 21.65
CA ASP A 263 8.06 2.61 21.14
C ASP A 263 8.89 2.81 19.87
N CYS A 264 8.60 3.84 19.06
CA CYS A 264 9.39 4.18 17.88
C CYS A 264 10.86 4.47 18.26
N ALA A 265 11.10 5.17 19.37
CA ALA A 265 12.45 5.47 19.82
C ALA A 265 13.18 4.21 20.32
N TYR A 266 12.49 3.36 21.09
CA TYR A 266 13.08 2.13 21.61
C TYR A 266 13.35 1.11 20.50
N ARG A 267 12.41 0.90 19.59
CA ARG A 267 12.57 -0.02 18.45
C ARG A 267 13.70 0.42 17.53
N MET A 268 13.82 1.71 17.24
CA MET A 268 14.91 2.23 16.41
C MET A 268 16.28 2.05 17.12
N ALA A 269 16.35 2.33 18.42
CA ALA A 269 17.58 2.09 19.19
C ALA A 269 17.96 0.59 19.20
N ASP A 270 16.98 -0.31 19.27
CA ASP A 270 17.21 -1.76 19.20
C ASP A 270 17.66 -2.21 17.81
N LEU A 271 17.04 -1.70 16.73
CA LEU A 271 17.44 -1.96 15.36
C LEU A 271 18.91 -1.59 15.14
N ARG A 272 19.32 -0.38 15.55
CA ARG A 272 20.73 0.06 15.46
C ARG A 272 21.68 -0.79 16.31
N ARG A 273 21.25 -1.25 17.47
CA ARG A 273 22.04 -2.14 18.33
C ARG A 273 22.24 -3.53 17.71
N THR A 274 21.23 -4.07 17.01
CA THR A 274 21.25 -5.40 16.43
C THR A 274 21.94 -5.45 15.05
N GLN A 275 22.08 -4.30 14.36
CA GLN A 275 22.83 -4.18 13.11
C GLN A 275 23.73 -2.92 13.11
N PRO A 276 24.82 -2.92 13.90
CA PRO A 276 25.62 -1.73 14.19
C PRO A 276 26.34 -1.13 12.97
N GLY A 277 26.48 -1.87 11.87
CA GLY A 277 27.09 -1.43 10.62
C GLY A 277 26.13 -0.80 9.61
N ALA A 278 24.81 -0.74 9.92
CA ALA A 278 23.80 -0.21 9.03
C ALA A 278 23.11 1.02 9.64
N LEU A 279 22.59 1.89 8.76
CA LEU A 279 21.83 3.08 9.16
C LEU A 279 20.50 2.69 9.80
N GLY A 280 20.00 3.52 10.70
CA GLY A 280 18.63 3.41 11.23
C GLY A 280 17.62 3.92 10.22
N PHE A 281 16.82 3.04 9.63
CA PHE A 281 15.83 3.39 8.63
C PHE A 281 14.43 2.86 8.99
N VAL A 282 13.42 3.74 8.92
CA VAL A 282 12.01 3.36 9.01
C VAL A 282 11.43 3.38 7.60
N THR A 283 11.14 2.20 7.06
CA THR A 283 10.63 2.07 5.69
C THR A 283 9.15 2.40 5.59
N GLU A 284 8.38 2.12 6.65
CA GLU A 284 6.98 2.51 6.74
C GLU A 284 6.71 3.16 8.10
N LEU A 285 6.76 4.48 8.12
CA LEU A 285 6.32 5.26 9.26
C LEU A 285 4.87 5.67 9.05
N GLN A 286 3.99 5.26 9.95
CA GLN A 286 2.54 5.39 9.81
C GLN A 286 2.09 6.80 9.44
N GLY A 287 1.65 7.01 8.21
CA GLY A 287 1.04 8.24 7.73
C GLY A 287 -0.48 8.32 7.95
N GLY A 288 -1.10 7.17 8.17
CA GLY A 288 -2.54 7.02 8.38
C GLY A 288 -2.95 5.56 8.47
N TRP A 289 -4.12 5.22 7.88
CA TRP A 289 -4.60 3.84 7.79
C TRP A 289 -5.58 3.70 6.64
N PHE A 290 -5.73 2.50 6.11
CA PHE A 290 -6.64 2.19 5.01
C PHE A 290 -8.12 2.06 5.45
N SER A 291 -9.00 2.07 4.45
CA SER A 291 -10.45 1.89 4.60
C SER A 291 -10.88 0.50 4.15
N LEU A 292 -11.87 -0.06 4.83
CA LEU A 292 -12.42 -1.40 4.53
C LEU A 292 -13.90 -1.31 4.20
N VAL A 293 -14.35 -2.10 3.25
CA VAL A 293 -15.78 -2.36 3.03
C VAL A 293 -16.35 -3.00 4.30
N THR A 294 -17.53 -2.55 4.74
CA THR A 294 -18.13 -2.89 6.04
C THR A 294 -17.37 -2.44 7.29
N GLY A 295 -16.20 -1.85 7.11
CA GLY A 295 -15.38 -1.30 8.18
C GLY A 295 -15.54 0.21 8.34
N ARG A 296 -14.45 0.86 8.71
CA ARG A 296 -14.35 2.32 8.84
C ARG A 296 -13.63 2.94 7.65
N LEU A 297 -13.84 4.22 7.42
CA LEU A 297 -13.02 5.02 6.53
C LEU A 297 -11.71 5.42 7.21
N SER A 298 -10.69 5.72 6.41
CA SER A 298 -9.36 6.14 6.89
C SER A 298 -9.41 7.38 7.78
N GLU A 299 -10.32 8.30 7.50
CA GLU A 299 -10.52 9.54 8.28
C GLU A 299 -11.04 9.30 9.70
N ASP A 300 -11.64 8.13 9.97
CA ASP A 300 -12.09 7.73 11.30
C ASP A 300 -10.99 7.06 12.13
N HIS A 301 -9.78 6.94 11.58
CA HIS A 301 -8.65 6.39 12.31
C HIS A 301 -8.07 7.42 13.28
N TYR A 302 -7.56 6.95 14.42
CA TYR A 302 -7.02 7.79 15.49
C TYR A 302 -5.78 8.61 15.12
N SER A 303 -5.07 8.24 14.05
CA SER A 303 -3.82 8.89 13.64
C SER A 303 -4.08 10.30 13.12
N ASP A 304 -3.89 11.29 13.98
CA ASP A 304 -3.96 12.71 13.65
C ASP A 304 -2.56 13.31 13.38
N GLU A 305 -2.49 14.62 13.17
CA GLU A 305 -1.24 15.33 12.90
C GLU A 305 -0.26 15.33 14.09
N ARG A 306 -0.77 15.26 15.32
CA ARG A 306 0.04 15.21 16.54
C ARG A 306 0.75 13.86 16.64
N HIS A 307 -0.01 12.79 16.37
CA HIS A 307 0.50 11.43 16.29
C HIS A 307 1.55 11.30 15.18
N PHE A 308 1.24 11.79 13.99
CA PHE A 308 2.16 11.81 12.84
C PHE A 308 3.51 12.48 13.18
N LYS A 309 3.46 13.64 13.84
CA LYS A 309 4.64 14.37 14.32
C LYS A 309 5.44 13.60 15.36
N ALA A 310 4.73 13.03 16.35
CA ALA A 310 5.36 12.26 17.41
C ALA A 310 6.13 11.06 16.85
N LEU A 311 5.56 10.29 15.91
CA LEU A 311 6.24 9.14 15.29
C LEU A 311 7.55 9.54 14.63
N GLY A 312 7.57 10.62 13.84
CA GLY A 312 8.78 11.10 13.17
C GLY A 312 9.87 11.52 14.16
N LEU A 313 9.51 12.36 15.13
CA LEU A 313 10.49 12.88 16.11
C LEU A 313 10.97 11.79 17.06
N MET A 314 10.12 10.83 17.45
CA MET A 314 10.54 9.69 18.29
C MET A 314 11.46 8.72 17.53
N SER A 315 11.23 8.50 16.25
CA SER A 315 12.16 7.74 15.41
C SER A 315 13.54 8.41 15.34
N ILE A 316 13.58 9.73 15.15
CA ILE A 316 14.83 10.51 15.16
C ILE A 316 15.51 10.43 16.55
N LEU A 317 14.77 10.54 17.65
CA LEU A 317 15.30 10.34 19.00
C LEU A 317 15.97 8.97 19.13
N GLY A 318 15.38 7.90 18.61
CA GLY A 318 15.95 6.55 18.62
C GLY A 318 17.19 6.39 17.74
N GLY A 319 17.48 7.36 16.88
CA GLY A 319 18.66 7.37 16.01
C GLY A 319 18.37 7.05 14.54
N ALA A 320 17.16 7.23 14.09
CA ALA A 320 16.87 7.17 12.65
C ALA A 320 17.63 8.25 11.90
N SER A 321 18.29 7.88 10.83
CA SER A 321 18.86 8.76 9.80
C SER A 321 18.10 8.63 8.47
N GLY A 322 17.00 7.92 8.47
CA GLY A 322 16.04 7.83 7.39
C GLY A 322 14.65 7.47 7.88
N ILE A 323 13.65 8.15 7.37
CA ILE A 323 12.23 7.86 7.58
C ILE A 323 11.47 8.01 6.27
N ASN A 324 10.55 7.08 6.00
CA ASN A 324 9.62 7.13 4.88
C ASN A 324 8.18 7.12 5.40
N TYR A 325 7.44 8.20 5.22
CA TYR A 325 6.04 8.24 5.63
C TYR A 325 5.16 7.43 4.68
N TYR A 326 4.53 6.42 5.21
CA TYR A 326 3.65 5.51 4.49
C TYR A 326 2.19 5.64 4.96
N MET A 327 1.25 6.07 4.14
CA MET A 327 1.38 6.79 2.87
C MET A 327 1.56 8.28 3.17
N PHE A 328 2.38 8.96 2.38
CA PHE A 328 2.41 10.41 2.39
C PHE A 328 1.40 11.02 1.42
N PHE A 329 1.30 10.48 0.21
CA PHE A 329 0.16 10.66 -0.69
C PHE A 329 -0.72 9.41 -0.63
N GLY A 330 -2.00 9.58 -0.38
CA GLY A 330 -2.97 8.49 -0.36
C GLY A 330 -3.09 7.81 -1.72
N GLY A 331 -4.20 8.00 -2.39
CA GLY A 331 -4.46 7.47 -3.72
C GLY A 331 -5.81 6.79 -3.84
N THR A 332 -6.04 6.17 -4.98
CA THR A 332 -7.32 5.54 -5.31
C THR A 332 -7.08 4.17 -5.96
N HIS A 333 -7.84 3.17 -5.56
CA HIS A 333 -7.86 1.85 -6.20
C HIS A 333 -8.75 1.89 -7.46
N PHE A 334 -8.28 2.60 -8.47
CA PHE A 334 -8.98 2.62 -9.76
C PHE A 334 -9.11 1.21 -10.33
N ALA A 335 -10.16 0.98 -11.11
CA ALA A 335 -10.41 -0.29 -11.82
C ALA A 335 -10.41 -1.56 -10.94
N GLY A 336 -10.52 -1.43 -9.61
CA GLY A 336 -10.59 -2.58 -8.70
C GLY A 336 -9.25 -3.16 -8.26
N TRP A 337 -8.13 -2.44 -8.42
CA TRP A 337 -6.78 -2.91 -8.04
C TRP A 337 -6.55 -3.03 -6.52
N GLY A 338 -7.45 -2.54 -5.69
CA GLY A 338 -7.40 -2.82 -4.25
C GLY A 338 -7.54 -4.30 -3.95
N ALA A 339 -6.95 -4.75 -2.85
CA ALA A 339 -7.16 -6.10 -2.35
C ALA A 339 -8.63 -6.34 -2.04
N ARG A 340 -9.03 -7.61 -2.00
CA ARG A 340 -10.38 -8.02 -1.59
C ARG A 340 -10.74 -7.36 -0.26
N GLY A 341 -11.88 -6.68 -0.22
CA GLY A 341 -12.36 -5.98 0.95
C GLY A 341 -11.91 -4.54 1.12
N MET A 342 -11.04 -4.05 0.27
CA MET A 342 -10.68 -2.64 0.26
C MET A 342 -11.75 -1.79 -0.40
N THR A 343 -11.96 -0.58 0.12
CA THR A 343 -12.74 0.44 -0.56
C THR A 343 -12.01 0.95 -1.80
N THR A 344 -12.73 1.63 -2.68
CA THR A 344 -12.08 2.32 -3.81
C THR A 344 -11.12 3.40 -3.34
N THR A 345 -11.51 4.17 -2.32
CA THR A 345 -10.58 5.15 -1.73
C THR A 345 -9.42 4.46 -1.02
N TYR A 346 -8.22 4.89 -1.32
CA TYR A 346 -7.00 4.65 -0.56
C TYR A 346 -6.43 5.98 -0.07
N ASP A 347 -7.33 6.87 0.36
CA ASP A 347 -6.97 8.17 0.91
C ASP A 347 -6.00 8.08 2.08
N TYR A 348 -6.09 6.98 2.83
CA TYR A 348 -5.20 6.63 3.94
C TYR A 348 -5.22 7.63 5.10
N ASN A 349 -6.04 8.67 5.04
CA ASN A 349 -5.91 9.88 5.84
C ASN A 349 -4.48 10.44 5.78
N ALA A 350 -3.87 10.39 4.60
CA ALA A 350 -2.49 10.78 4.36
C ALA A 350 -2.30 12.29 4.43
N ALA A 351 -1.05 12.73 4.47
CA ALA A 351 -0.69 14.16 4.48
C ALA A 351 -1.16 14.89 3.22
N ILE A 352 -1.01 14.25 2.05
CA ILE A 352 -1.66 14.64 0.80
C ILE A 352 -2.79 13.64 0.56
N ARG A 353 -4.04 14.12 0.56
CA ARG A 353 -5.24 13.30 0.40
C ARG A 353 -5.33 12.75 -1.03
N GLU A 354 -6.16 11.71 -1.27
CA GLU A 354 -6.34 11.11 -2.61
C GLU A 354 -6.68 12.14 -3.69
N ASN A 355 -7.44 13.15 -3.33
CA ASN A 355 -7.83 14.26 -4.20
C ASN A 355 -6.76 15.35 -4.35
N GLY A 356 -5.61 15.25 -3.66
CA GLY A 356 -4.52 16.22 -3.67
C GLY A 356 -4.65 17.36 -2.67
N ALA A 357 -5.65 17.36 -1.81
CA ALA A 357 -5.77 18.34 -0.74
C ALA A 357 -4.70 18.11 0.34
N LEU A 358 -4.21 19.20 0.93
CA LEU A 358 -3.20 19.18 1.99
C LEU A 358 -3.89 19.06 3.35
N GLY A 359 -3.74 17.91 3.99
CA GLY A 359 -4.22 17.67 5.36
C GLY A 359 -3.32 18.32 6.41
N ALA A 360 -3.79 18.33 7.68
CA ALA A 360 -3.01 18.90 8.79
C ALA A 360 -1.62 18.25 8.95
N LYS A 361 -1.50 16.95 8.68
CA LYS A 361 -0.24 16.18 8.69
C LYS A 361 0.80 16.73 7.71
N TYR A 362 0.37 17.30 6.58
CA TYR A 362 1.28 17.91 5.60
C TYR A 362 2.10 19.04 6.20
N PHE A 363 1.49 19.89 7.02
CA PHE A 363 2.17 21.03 7.64
C PHE A 363 3.13 20.56 8.73
N GLU A 364 2.81 19.50 9.45
CA GLU A 364 3.75 18.88 10.40
C GLU A 364 4.92 18.21 9.68
N ALA A 365 4.69 17.53 8.55
CA ALA A 365 5.76 17.00 7.71
C ALA A 365 6.69 18.10 7.20
N LYS A 366 6.12 19.22 6.72
CA LYS A 366 6.88 20.39 6.28
C LYS A 366 7.72 21.00 7.39
N ALA A 367 7.16 21.07 8.60
CA ALA A 367 7.86 21.52 9.81
C ALA A 367 9.04 20.62 10.18
N ILE A 368 8.84 19.29 10.17
CA ILE A 368 9.90 18.29 10.38
C ILE A 368 10.96 18.38 9.29
N GLY A 369 10.57 18.52 8.02
CA GLY A 369 11.50 18.72 6.91
C GLY A 369 12.36 19.98 7.07
N GLY A 370 11.79 21.06 7.60
CA GLY A 370 12.53 22.27 7.97
C GLY A 370 13.57 22.00 9.08
N PHE A 371 13.19 21.25 10.11
CA PHE A 371 14.09 20.84 11.20
C PHE A 371 15.24 19.95 10.68
N ILE A 372 14.94 18.94 9.88
CA ILE A 372 15.96 18.04 9.29
C ILE A 372 16.95 18.85 8.44
N ARG A 373 16.47 19.71 7.55
CA ARG A 373 17.36 20.54 6.68
C ARG A 373 18.24 21.49 7.47
N ALA A 374 17.73 22.06 8.57
CA ALA A 374 18.51 22.98 9.39
C ALA A 374 19.65 22.29 10.14
N PHE A 375 19.50 21.01 10.46
CA PHE A 375 20.44 20.28 11.32
C PHE A 375 20.85 18.92 10.75
N GLU A 376 20.78 18.71 9.44
CA GLU A 376 21.01 17.41 8.80
C GLU A 376 22.34 16.79 9.21
N SER A 377 23.45 17.53 9.06
CA SER A 377 24.78 17.03 9.38
C SER A 377 24.97 16.69 10.86
N GLN A 378 24.33 17.44 11.76
CA GLN A 378 24.38 17.18 13.19
C GLN A 378 23.48 15.97 13.56
N LEU A 379 22.27 15.87 13.00
CA LEU A 379 21.34 14.79 13.31
C LEU A 379 21.91 13.43 12.92
N VAL A 380 22.40 13.29 11.68
CA VAL A 380 22.90 12.00 11.17
C VAL A 380 24.20 11.56 11.86
N ARG A 381 24.97 12.48 12.42
CA ARG A 381 26.22 12.21 13.18
C ARG A 381 26.03 12.52 14.66
N SER A 382 24.89 12.18 15.24
CA SER A 382 24.59 12.30 16.66
C SER A 382 24.39 10.94 17.30
N GLU A 383 24.66 10.85 18.62
CA GLU A 383 24.44 9.66 19.43
C GLU A 383 23.59 9.99 20.64
N GLY A 384 22.89 8.98 21.16
CA GLY A 384 21.97 9.10 22.28
C GLY A 384 20.63 8.43 22.01
N GLY A 385 19.64 8.76 22.81
CA GLY A 385 18.30 8.17 22.73
C GLY A 385 17.45 8.51 23.96
N PRO A 386 16.41 7.73 24.26
CA PRO A 386 15.58 7.87 25.45
C PRO A 386 16.43 7.85 26.72
N CYS A 387 16.06 8.66 27.71
CA CYS A 387 16.75 8.71 28.96
C CYS A 387 15.80 8.92 30.16
N THR A 388 16.30 8.75 31.37
CA THR A 388 15.52 9.01 32.58
C THR A 388 15.22 10.51 32.71
N ILE A 389 13.97 10.83 33.06
CA ILE A 389 13.52 12.19 33.34
C ILE A 389 13.10 12.24 34.82
N GLU A 390 13.81 13.05 35.65
CA GLU A 390 13.45 13.32 37.02
C GLU A 390 12.54 14.53 37.14
N LYS A 391 11.74 14.56 38.21
CA LYS A 391 10.83 15.67 38.55
C LYS A 391 9.80 15.97 37.45
N ALA A 392 9.35 14.93 36.73
CA ALA A 392 8.40 15.04 35.66
C ALA A 392 7.18 14.13 35.91
N PRO A 393 6.00 14.44 35.35
CA PRO A 393 4.84 13.53 35.37
C PRO A 393 5.11 12.29 34.52
N GLU A 394 4.44 11.18 34.84
CA GLU A 394 4.60 9.89 34.13
C GLU A 394 4.36 9.96 32.63
N ASN A 395 3.51 10.88 32.18
CA ASN A 395 3.20 11.09 30.78
C ASN A 395 4.19 11.99 30.04
N LEU A 396 5.29 12.42 30.65
CA LEU A 396 6.39 13.08 29.96
C LEU A 396 7.47 12.08 29.58
N PHE A 397 7.64 11.87 28.30
CA PHE A 397 8.69 11.04 27.70
C PHE A 397 9.72 11.90 26.97
N GLY A 398 10.98 11.44 26.87
CA GLY A 398 11.99 12.15 26.11
C GLY A 398 13.38 11.56 26.21
N GLY A 399 14.33 12.29 25.65
CA GLY A 399 15.71 11.89 25.64
C GLY A 399 16.64 12.93 25.01
N VAL A 400 17.90 12.56 24.90
CA VAL A 400 18.96 13.46 24.44
C VAL A 400 19.80 12.81 23.37
N ARG A 401 20.08 13.56 22.32
CA ARG A 401 21.12 13.22 21.34
C ARG A 401 22.18 14.31 21.31
N VAL A 402 23.44 13.91 21.13
CA VAL A 402 24.58 14.80 21.05
C VAL A 402 25.29 14.60 19.73
N ALA A 403 25.50 15.68 18.98
CA ALA A 403 26.20 15.65 17.70
C ALA A 403 27.73 15.73 17.88
N VAL A 404 28.46 15.43 16.79
CA VAL A 404 29.94 15.50 16.77
C VAL A 404 30.48 16.89 17.16
N ASP A 405 29.78 17.94 16.74
CA ASP A 405 30.16 19.34 17.05
C ASP A 405 29.79 19.78 18.49
N GLY A 406 29.12 18.93 19.27
CA GLY A 406 28.64 19.19 20.61
C GLY A 406 27.24 19.81 20.69
N THR A 407 26.55 19.99 19.58
CA THR A 407 25.12 20.38 19.56
C THR A 407 24.28 19.30 20.24
N ARG A 408 23.35 19.73 21.09
CA ARG A 408 22.47 18.84 21.86
C ARG A 408 21.02 18.99 21.41
N PHE A 409 20.34 17.87 21.16
CA PHE A 409 18.94 17.80 20.81
C PHE A 409 18.17 17.16 21.97
N ILE A 410 17.32 17.93 22.62
CA ILE A 410 16.49 17.49 23.74
C ILE A 410 15.07 17.26 23.23
N PHE A 411 14.69 16.01 23.09
CA PHE A 411 13.35 15.61 22.66
C PHE A 411 12.45 15.49 23.88
N LEU A 412 11.29 16.12 23.84
CA LEU A 412 10.24 16.00 24.84
C LEU A 412 8.90 15.69 24.15
N HIS A 413 8.17 14.74 24.72
CA HIS A 413 6.89 14.27 24.22
C HIS A 413 5.91 14.04 25.37
N ASN A 414 4.73 14.64 25.25
CA ASN A 414 3.60 14.36 26.13
C ASN A 414 2.81 13.18 25.58
N THR A 415 2.80 12.04 26.28
CA THR A 415 2.11 10.84 25.86
C THR A 415 0.60 10.86 26.14
N ASP A 416 0.09 11.85 26.90
CA ASP A 416 -1.33 12.01 27.15
C ASP A 416 -2.04 12.64 25.92
N PRO A 417 -2.98 11.93 25.28
CA PRO A 417 -3.68 12.46 24.11
C PRO A 417 -4.72 13.54 24.44
N LYS A 418 -5.05 13.77 25.71
CA LYS A 418 -6.13 14.67 26.15
C LYS A 418 -5.66 15.90 26.90
N ASN A 419 -4.64 15.76 27.73
CA ASN A 419 -4.23 16.82 28.66
C ASN A 419 -2.85 17.40 28.30
N PRO A 420 -2.68 18.74 28.37
CA PRO A 420 -1.38 19.36 28.22
C PRO A 420 -0.51 19.14 29.48
N VAL A 421 0.82 19.25 29.33
CA VAL A 421 1.76 19.21 30.44
C VAL A 421 2.71 20.41 30.39
N LYS A 422 2.99 20.99 31.54
CA LYS A 422 3.89 22.13 31.69
C LYS A 422 4.68 22.03 32.96
N GLY A 423 5.95 22.39 32.91
CA GLY A 423 6.82 22.33 34.10
C GLY A 423 8.29 22.47 33.80
N LYS A 424 9.08 21.95 34.72
CA LYS A 424 10.53 21.76 34.57
C LYS A 424 10.86 20.29 34.71
N ALA A 425 11.76 19.80 33.89
CA ALA A 425 12.23 18.41 33.91
C ALA A 425 13.76 18.38 33.95
N ARG A 426 14.32 17.34 34.55
CA ARG A 426 15.74 17.08 34.57
C ARG A 426 16.01 15.78 33.84
N LEU A 427 16.61 15.88 32.64
CA LEU A 427 17.00 14.73 31.83
C LEU A 427 18.38 14.22 32.29
N ILE A 428 18.50 12.89 32.41
CA ILE A 428 19.73 12.21 32.81
C ILE A 428 20.18 11.27 31.70
N PRO A 429 20.97 11.76 30.72
CA PRO A 429 21.41 10.96 29.57
C PRO A 429 22.39 9.86 29.93
N GLY A 430 23.16 10.05 31.00
CA GLY A 430 24.16 9.09 31.42
C GLY A 430 25.37 9.04 30.48
N LYS A 431 25.85 7.81 30.21
CA LYS A 431 26.93 7.57 29.26
C LYS A 431 26.37 7.24 27.89
N LEU A 432 26.69 8.05 26.91
CA LEU A 432 26.35 7.84 25.48
C LEU A 432 27.57 7.29 24.72
N ASN A 433 27.36 6.66 23.59
CA ASN A 433 28.45 6.42 22.64
C ASN A 433 28.98 7.78 22.16
N ARG A 434 30.31 7.90 22.00
CA ARG A 434 30.88 9.12 21.44
C ARG A 434 30.49 9.22 19.97
N PRO A 435 29.86 10.31 19.53
CA PRO A 435 29.58 10.51 18.12
C PRO A 435 30.89 10.67 17.34
N VAL A 436 30.97 10.07 16.15
CA VAL A 436 32.16 10.11 15.30
C VAL A 436 31.79 10.53 13.89
N ALA A 437 32.66 11.34 13.31
CA ALA A 437 32.63 11.64 11.89
C ALA A 437 33.47 10.59 11.14
N PRO A 438 33.13 10.28 9.87
CA PRO A 438 33.99 9.44 9.04
C PRO A 438 35.36 10.10 8.87
N MET A 439 36.44 9.29 8.95
CA MET A 439 37.81 9.78 8.70
C MET A 439 38.14 9.66 7.23
N PHE A 440 38.64 10.74 6.65
CA PHE A 440 39.09 10.80 5.28
C PHE A 440 40.61 11.10 5.22
N ASN A 441 41.31 10.53 4.25
CA ASN A 441 42.63 10.98 3.82
C ASN A 441 42.51 11.66 2.46
N ILE A 442 43.51 12.45 2.12
CA ILE A 442 43.64 12.98 0.76
C ILE A 442 44.68 12.11 0.05
N ASN A 443 44.24 11.44 -1.05
CA ASN A 443 45.16 10.65 -1.86
C ASN A 443 46.12 11.55 -2.67
N GLN A 444 47.05 10.93 -3.39
CA GLN A 444 48.06 11.64 -4.19
C GLN A 444 47.41 12.52 -5.30
N ASP A 445 46.20 12.24 -5.72
CA ASP A 445 45.44 13.01 -6.71
C ASP A 445 44.59 14.13 -6.09
N GLY A 446 44.71 14.38 -4.77
CA GLY A 446 43.97 15.41 -4.07
C GLY A 446 42.49 15.02 -3.74
N GLN A 447 42.12 13.78 -3.92
CA GLN A 447 40.76 13.29 -3.65
C GLN A 447 40.63 12.82 -2.19
N LYS A 448 39.47 13.11 -1.57
CA LYS A 448 39.14 12.57 -0.25
C LYS A 448 38.84 11.08 -0.34
N VAL A 449 39.68 10.26 0.26
CA VAL A 449 39.48 8.80 0.36
C VAL A 449 39.09 8.45 1.82
N LEU A 450 38.01 7.73 1.98
CA LEU A 450 37.53 7.26 3.28
C LEU A 450 38.52 6.22 3.85
N ILE A 451 39.04 6.47 5.06
CA ILE A 451 39.94 5.55 5.75
C ILE A 451 39.18 4.61 6.68
N SER A 452 38.15 5.12 7.38
CA SER A 452 37.36 4.32 8.28
C SER A 452 35.90 4.75 8.28
N MET A 453 35.01 3.76 8.31
CA MET A 453 33.58 3.97 8.57
C MET A 453 33.34 4.02 10.08
N ALA A 454 32.35 4.82 10.46
CA ALA A 454 31.93 4.88 11.86
C ALA A 454 31.18 3.60 12.22
N GLU A 455 31.81 2.70 12.97
CA GLU A 455 31.11 1.59 13.60
C GLU A 455 30.42 2.06 14.88
N THR A 456 29.21 1.55 15.17
CA THR A 456 28.46 1.92 16.38
C THR A 456 28.88 1.12 17.61
N THR A 457 29.69 0.07 17.44
CA THR A 457 30.22 -0.79 18.54
C THR A 457 31.67 -0.47 18.86
N GLY A 458 32.02 -0.56 20.17
CA GLY A 458 33.40 -0.37 20.61
C GLY A 458 33.86 1.07 20.71
N ARG A 459 32.96 2.04 20.64
CA ARG A 459 33.26 3.48 20.75
C ARG A 459 33.53 3.88 22.23
N ASP A 460 34.37 4.91 22.39
CA ASP A 460 34.52 5.58 23.68
C ASP A 460 33.18 6.12 24.16
N SER A 461 32.98 6.11 25.46
CA SER A 461 31.79 6.72 26.06
C SER A 461 31.98 8.23 26.29
N LEU A 462 30.90 8.95 26.05
CA LEU A 462 30.74 10.37 26.37
C LEU A 462 29.82 10.50 27.60
N ALA A 463 30.31 11.00 28.70
CA ALA A 463 29.45 11.37 29.82
C ALA A 463 28.74 12.69 29.50
N VAL A 464 27.44 12.73 29.67
CA VAL A 464 26.62 13.93 29.46
C VAL A 464 26.00 14.30 30.79
N GLU A 465 26.29 15.53 31.24
CA GLU A 465 25.73 16.07 32.49
C GLU A 465 24.21 16.18 32.40
N PRO A 466 23.50 16.02 33.51
CA PRO A 466 22.07 16.23 33.58
C PRO A 466 21.64 17.61 33.08
N ILE A 467 20.56 17.65 32.32
CA ILE A 467 20.08 18.88 31.65
C ILE A 467 18.70 19.25 32.20
N GLU A 468 18.59 20.45 32.76
CA GLU A 468 17.30 20.99 33.21
C GLU A 468 16.67 21.82 32.11
N VAL A 469 15.37 21.55 31.80
CA VAL A 469 14.60 22.26 30.77
C VAL A 469 13.22 22.64 31.29
N SER A 470 12.75 23.83 30.90
CA SER A 470 11.35 24.21 31.07
C SER A 470 10.58 23.82 29.82
N TYR A 471 9.40 23.26 29.99
CA TYR A 471 8.57 22.79 28.87
C TYR A 471 7.11 23.21 29.01
N ASP A 472 6.45 23.33 27.86
CA ASP A 472 5.02 23.56 27.71
C ASP A 472 4.57 22.79 26.46
N LEU A 473 3.89 21.65 26.67
CA LEU A 473 3.51 20.73 25.62
C LEU A 473 1.99 20.53 25.63
N PRO A 474 1.32 20.73 24.51
CA PRO A 474 -0.10 20.37 24.41
C PRO A 474 -0.30 18.86 24.56
N ALA A 475 -1.56 18.43 24.58
CA ALA A 475 -1.93 17.02 24.54
C ALA A 475 -1.28 16.35 23.30
N LEU A 476 -0.59 15.21 23.52
CA LEU A 476 0.20 14.46 22.52
C LEU A 476 1.27 15.33 21.82
N GLY A 477 1.68 16.45 22.45
CA GLY A 477 2.63 17.39 21.88
C GLY A 477 4.06 16.86 21.90
N THR A 478 4.81 17.11 20.84
CA THR A 478 6.23 16.75 20.72
C THR A 478 7.03 17.94 20.25
N LYS A 479 8.14 18.25 20.94
CA LYS A 479 9.07 19.32 20.60
C LYS A 479 10.52 18.90 20.82
N VAL A 480 11.43 19.57 20.15
CA VAL A 480 12.89 19.38 20.28
C VAL A 480 13.51 20.72 20.63
N LEU A 481 14.18 20.79 21.76
CA LEU A 481 15.04 21.93 22.08
C LEU A 481 16.43 21.68 21.50
N VAL A 482 16.85 22.50 20.59
CA VAL A 482 18.20 22.45 20.01
C VAL A 482 19.10 23.43 20.73
N ILE A 483 20.18 22.93 21.34
CA ILE A 483 21.15 23.71 22.10
C ILE A 483 22.47 23.63 21.33
N PRO A 484 22.92 24.73 20.73
CA PRO A 484 24.23 24.76 20.04
C PRO A 484 25.38 24.46 21.01
N ALA A 485 26.52 24.02 20.49
CA ALA A 485 27.71 23.71 21.26
C ALA A 485 28.14 24.91 22.14
N GLY A 486 28.45 24.63 23.42
CA GLY A 486 28.85 25.64 24.37
C GLY A 486 27.74 26.57 24.87
N LYS A 487 26.47 26.37 24.47
CA LYS A 487 25.31 27.16 24.94
C LYS A 487 24.56 26.46 26.06
N THR A 488 23.77 27.24 26.83
CA THR A 488 22.89 26.74 27.89
C THR A 488 21.50 26.38 27.33
N PRO A 489 20.66 25.65 28.08
CA PRO A 489 19.28 25.36 27.62
C PRO A 489 18.43 26.61 27.35
N GLU A 490 18.63 27.72 28.10
CA GLU A 490 17.91 28.98 27.91
C GLU A 490 18.29 29.69 26.58
N GLN A 491 19.44 29.33 26.00
CA GLN A 491 19.93 29.84 24.71
C GLN A 491 19.59 28.92 23.54
N GLY A 492 18.87 27.84 23.81
CA GLY A 492 18.40 26.91 22.80
C GLY A 492 17.15 27.41 22.12
N GLU A 493 16.82 26.76 20.99
CA GLU A 493 15.66 27.06 20.16
C GLU A 493 14.74 25.83 20.05
N TRP A 494 13.42 26.04 20.16
CA TRP A 494 12.43 24.99 20.03
C TRP A 494 12.06 24.72 18.56
N TRP A 495 12.06 23.44 18.17
CA TRP A 495 11.74 22.90 16.85
C TRP A 495 10.67 21.81 16.95
N PRO A 496 9.98 21.44 15.84
CA PRO A 496 9.94 22.16 14.53
C PRO A 496 9.19 23.50 14.63
N GLN A 497 9.47 24.40 13.68
CA GLN A 497 8.78 25.68 13.54
C GLN A 497 7.42 25.48 12.84
N GLU A 498 6.39 26.18 13.29
CA GLU A 498 5.06 26.13 12.67
C GLU A 498 5.10 26.59 11.21
N GLN A 499 4.25 25.97 10.39
CA GLN A 499 4.16 26.26 8.97
C GLN A 499 2.85 26.98 8.63
N MET A 500 2.93 27.95 7.72
CA MET A 500 1.75 28.62 7.20
C MET A 500 0.90 27.68 6.35
N ARG A 501 -0.41 27.80 6.49
CA ARG A 501 -1.38 27.10 5.65
C ARG A 501 -1.70 27.95 4.42
N PRO A 502 -2.04 27.32 3.27
CA PRO A 502 -2.43 28.04 2.07
C PRO A 502 -3.73 28.84 2.29
N LEU A 503 -3.89 29.87 1.50
CA LEU A 503 -5.11 30.67 1.48
C LEU A 503 -6.23 29.87 0.83
N ARG A 504 -7.45 30.06 1.36
CA ARG A 504 -8.67 29.49 0.77
C ARG A 504 -9.49 30.58 0.10
N PRO A 505 -10.18 30.25 -1.01
CA PRO A 505 -11.10 31.19 -1.62
C PRO A 505 -12.29 31.47 -0.68
N SER A 506 -12.87 32.65 -0.79
CA SER A 506 -14.02 33.05 0.01
C SER A 506 -15.30 32.29 -0.34
N ARG A 507 -15.35 31.66 -1.52
CA ARG A 507 -16.54 30.95 -2.02
C ARG A 507 -16.11 29.68 -2.75
N GLN A 508 -16.77 28.59 -2.42
CA GLN A 508 -16.67 27.33 -3.17
C GLN A 508 -17.76 27.21 -4.21
N PRO A 509 -17.57 26.47 -5.32
CA PRO A 509 -18.62 26.13 -6.24
C PRO A 509 -19.77 25.41 -5.54
N SER A 510 -20.98 25.60 -6.03
CA SER A 510 -22.16 24.89 -5.52
C SER A 510 -22.19 23.45 -6.02
N PRO A 511 -22.65 22.50 -5.21
CA PRO A 511 -22.91 21.13 -5.65
C PRO A 511 -23.93 21.09 -6.80
N VAL A 512 -23.76 20.12 -7.69
CA VAL A 512 -24.69 19.84 -8.79
C VAL A 512 -25.52 18.61 -8.42
N ARG A 513 -26.78 18.81 -8.09
CA ARG A 513 -27.76 17.73 -7.87
C ARG A 513 -28.22 17.14 -9.20
N ILE A 514 -28.16 15.82 -9.31
CA ILE A 514 -28.53 15.10 -10.52
C ILE A 514 -30.03 14.82 -10.48
N ALA A 515 -30.78 15.41 -11.42
CA ALA A 515 -32.24 15.29 -11.48
C ALA A 515 -32.72 14.02 -12.22
N SER A 516 -31.93 13.51 -13.15
CA SER A 516 -32.31 12.34 -13.95
C SER A 516 -31.12 11.52 -14.40
N ALA A 517 -31.38 10.27 -14.70
CA ALA A 517 -30.45 9.35 -15.32
C ALA A 517 -31.16 8.53 -16.40
N GLN A 518 -30.39 7.94 -17.30
CA GLN A 518 -30.88 6.90 -18.21
C GLN A 518 -30.56 5.54 -17.60
N LYS A 519 -31.51 4.61 -17.67
CA LYS A 519 -31.44 3.29 -17.07
C LYS A 519 -31.63 2.20 -18.13
N LYS A 520 -30.85 1.12 -18.05
CA LYS A 520 -31.01 -0.11 -18.81
C LYS A 520 -30.79 -1.32 -17.91
N GLU A 521 -31.72 -2.26 -17.95
CA GLU A 521 -31.50 -3.57 -17.36
C GLU A 521 -30.79 -4.47 -18.35
N ASP A 522 -29.70 -5.08 -17.92
CA ASP A 522 -28.92 -5.97 -18.73
C ASP A 522 -29.47 -7.39 -18.61
N ALA A 523 -30.11 -7.85 -19.68
CA ALA A 523 -30.68 -9.20 -19.75
C ALA A 523 -29.67 -10.24 -20.28
N PHE A 524 -28.43 -9.88 -20.54
CA PHE A 524 -27.35 -10.74 -21.04
C PHE A 524 -27.61 -11.44 -22.40
N ALA A 525 -28.76 -11.26 -23.00
CA ALA A 525 -29.14 -11.92 -24.24
C ALA A 525 -28.24 -11.58 -25.44
N LYS A 526 -27.50 -10.47 -25.37
CA LYS A 526 -26.57 -9.99 -26.38
C LYS A 526 -25.10 -10.17 -26.01
N ALA A 527 -24.78 -10.99 -25.00
CA ALA A 527 -23.41 -11.30 -24.67
C ALA A 527 -22.74 -12.11 -25.80
N ASP A 528 -21.44 -11.93 -25.98
CA ASP A 528 -20.63 -12.68 -26.94
C ASP A 528 -20.28 -14.06 -26.40
N TRP A 529 -21.22 -14.98 -26.49
CA TRP A 529 -21.13 -16.33 -25.97
C TRP A 529 -20.18 -17.21 -26.81
N LYS A 530 -19.26 -17.89 -26.11
CA LYS A 530 -18.31 -18.84 -26.69
C LYS A 530 -18.41 -20.15 -25.94
N LEU A 531 -18.52 -21.26 -26.71
CA LEU A 531 -18.53 -22.60 -26.13
C LEU A 531 -17.20 -22.86 -25.40
N LEU A 532 -17.27 -23.37 -24.19
CA LEU A 532 -16.15 -23.88 -23.43
C LEU A 532 -16.06 -25.40 -23.57
N PRO A 533 -14.99 -25.93 -24.15
CA PRO A 533 -14.79 -27.39 -24.21
C PRO A 533 -14.74 -28.02 -22.81
N GLN A 534 -14.25 -27.22 -21.84
CA GLN A 534 -14.25 -27.57 -20.41
C GLN A 534 -14.22 -26.26 -19.59
N LEU A 535 -14.71 -26.31 -18.34
CA LEU A 535 -14.56 -25.23 -17.40
C LEU A 535 -13.10 -25.09 -16.97
N VAL A 536 -12.58 -23.88 -17.08
CA VAL A 536 -11.19 -23.55 -16.77
C VAL A 536 -11.13 -22.25 -15.96
N SER A 537 -9.96 -21.91 -15.40
CA SER A 537 -9.79 -20.65 -14.68
C SER A 537 -9.95 -19.44 -15.62
N LEU A 538 -10.31 -18.28 -15.07
CA LEU A 538 -10.37 -17.04 -15.86
C LEU A 538 -9.01 -16.68 -16.48
N SER A 539 -7.91 -17.03 -15.81
CA SER A 539 -6.56 -16.82 -16.37
C SER A 539 -6.31 -17.66 -17.63
N ASP A 540 -6.89 -18.88 -17.72
CA ASP A 540 -6.84 -19.71 -18.94
C ASP A 540 -7.63 -19.09 -20.08
N LEU A 541 -8.66 -18.30 -19.75
CA LEU A 541 -9.47 -17.56 -20.71
C LEU A 541 -8.85 -16.19 -21.07
N GLY A 542 -7.65 -15.90 -20.55
CA GLY A 542 -6.97 -14.62 -20.75
C GLY A 542 -7.55 -13.46 -19.93
N VAL A 543 -8.38 -13.74 -18.94
CA VAL A 543 -9.03 -12.73 -18.08
C VAL A 543 -8.28 -12.66 -16.75
N ASN A 544 -7.46 -11.63 -16.59
CA ASN A 544 -6.63 -11.40 -15.40
C ASN A 544 -6.97 -10.10 -14.67
N ASP A 545 -7.95 -9.36 -15.17
CA ASP A 545 -8.45 -8.12 -14.56
C ASP A 545 -9.73 -8.35 -13.73
N PHE A 546 -10.22 -7.29 -13.09
CA PHE A 546 -11.38 -7.31 -12.20
C PHE A 546 -12.64 -6.95 -13.00
N ARG A 547 -13.29 -7.97 -13.53
CA ARG A 547 -14.54 -7.82 -14.26
C ARG A 547 -15.55 -8.88 -13.86
N TYR A 548 -16.80 -8.67 -14.25
CA TYR A 548 -17.81 -9.72 -14.18
C TYR A 548 -17.61 -10.68 -15.34
N SER A 549 -17.91 -11.94 -15.11
CA SER A 549 -17.89 -12.99 -16.12
C SER A 549 -19.22 -13.72 -16.12
N LEU A 550 -19.66 -14.14 -17.30
CA LEU A 550 -20.92 -14.82 -17.48
C LEU A 550 -20.67 -16.24 -17.96
N TYR A 551 -21.40 -17.19 -17.37
CA TYR A 551 -21.42 -18.56 -17.82
C TYR A 551 -22.87 -18.97 -18.09
N ARG A 552 -23.09 -19.71 -19.17
CA ARG A 552 -24.41 -20.21 -19.54
C ARG A 552 -24.33 -21.69 -19.87
N ALA A 553 -25.33 -22.45 -19.44
CA ALA A 553 -25.50 -23.84 -19.85
C ALA A 553 -26.95 -24.10 -20.21
N HIS A 554 -27.16 -25.07 -21.12
CA HIS A 554 -28.46 -25.58 -21.45
C HIS A 554 -28.54 -27.07 -21.11
N VAL A 555 -29.65 -27.49 -20.54
CA VAL A 555 -29.88 -28.90 -20.20
C VAL A 555 -31.30 -29.32 -20.60
N GLN A 556 -31.38 -30.45 -21.31
CA GLN A 556 -32.63 -31.09 -21.67
C GLN A 556 -33.04 -32.08 -20.58
N LEU A 557 -34.22 -31.89 -19.97
CA LEU A 557 -34.73 -32.76 -18.90
C LEU A 557 -36.05 -33.41 -19.33
N THR A 558 -36.17 -34.70 -19.02
CA THR A 558 -37.41 -35.46 -19.16
C THR A 558 -38.31 -35.23 -17.92
N PRO A 559 -39.64 -35.56 -18.02
CA PRO A 559 -40.53 -35.46 -16.88
C PRO A 559 -40.07 -36.28 -15.65
N GLN A 560 -39.44 -37.42 -15.87
CA GLN A 560 -38.91 -38.25 -14.78
C GLN A 560 -37.71 -37.60 -14.05
N GLN A 561 -36.89 -36.91 -14.79
CA GLN A 561 -35.71 -36.26 -14.23
C GLN A 561 -36.03 -35.02 -13.36
N ILE A 562 -37.20 -34.40 -13.54
CA ILE A 562 -37.59 -33.20 -12.77
C ILE A 562 -38.41 -33.49 -11.54
N VAL A 563 -38.69 -34.77 -11.20
CA VAL A 563 -39.46 -35.16 -10.02
C VAL A 563 -38.65 -35.12 -8.74
N ASP A 564 -37.32 -35.31 -8.87
CA ASP A 564 -36.39 -35.32 -7.74
C ASP A 564 -35.98 -33.91 -7.37
N GLU A 565 -35.46 -33.73 -6.14
CA GLU A 565 -34.77 -32.52 -5.74
C GLU A 565 -33.49 -32.38 -6.56
N HIS A 566 -33.22 -31.19 -7.05
CA HIS A 566 -32.06 -30.88 -7.87
C HIS A 566 -31.24 -29.73 -7.30
N PHE A 567 -29.94 -29.93 -7.30
CA PHE A 567 -28.96 -28.98 -6.85
C PHE A 567 -27.97 -28.67 -7.97
N LEU A 568 -27.64 -27.42 -8.14
CA LEU A 568 -26.51 -26.99 -8.96
C LEU A 568 -25.29 -26.84 -8.05
N LEU A 569 -24.26 -27.59 -8.34
CA LEU A 569 -23.03 -27.63 -7.57
C LEU A 569 -21.90 -27.00 -8.34
N PHE A 570 -21.12 -26.15 -7.68
CA PHE A 570 -19.92 -25.56 -8.24
C PHE A 570 -18.68 -26.00 -7.43
N ASN A 571 -17.60 -26.35 -8.14
CA ASN A 571 -16.29 -26.45 -7.56
C ASN A 571 -15.47 -25.21 -7.95
N MET A 572 -15.31 -24.28 -7.01
CA MET A 572 -14.55 -23.06 -7.18
C MET A 572 -13.43 -23.03 -6.15
N PHE A 573 -12.24 -22.63 -6.59
CA PHE A 573 -11.07 -22.46 -5.72
C PHE A 573 -10.91 -21.01 -5.24
N THR A 574 -11.97 -20.21 -5.36
CA THR A 574 -11.95 -18.78 -5.08
C THR A 574 -13.10 -18.43 -4.14
N ARG A 575 -12.92 -17.34 -3.40
CA ARG A 575 -13.95 -16.72 -2.56
C ARG A 575 -14.77 -15.67 -3.31
N ASP A 576 -14.77 -15.72 -4.62
CA ASP A 576 -15.60 -14.86 -5.47
C ASP A 576 -17.09 -15.23 -5.35
N ILE A 577 -17.96 -14.35 -5.81
CA ILE A 577 -19.40 -14.51 -5.68
C ILE A 577 -19.97 -14.98 -7.01
N VAL A 578 -20.88 -15.96 -6.95
CA VAL A 578 -21.72 -16.34 -8.08
C VAL A 578 -23.18 -16.09 -7.75
N SER A 579 -23.95 -15.67 -8.75
CA SER A 579 -25.39 -15.63 -8.71
C SER A 579 -25.92 -16.49 -9.85
N VAL A 580 -26.96 -17.27 -9.58
CA VAL A 580 -27.49 -18.28 -10.52
C VAL A 580 -28.95 -17.96 -10.85
N LEU A 581 -29.26 -17.95 -12.15
CA LEU A 581 -30.62 -17.89 -12.64
C LEU A 581 -30.92 -19.17 -13.44
N VAL A 582 -32.06 -19.76 -13.20
CA VAL A 582 -32.56 -20.91 -13.96
C VAL A 582 -33.85 -20.49 -14.63
N ASN A 583 -33.92 -20.58 -15.96
CA ASN A 583 -35.06 -20.11 -16.74
C ASN A 583 -35.48 -18.66 -16.39
N GLY A 584 -34.51 -17.78 -16.15
CA GLY A 584 -34.69 -16.38 -15.78
C GLY A 584 -35.14 -16.13 -14.33
N LYS A 585 -35.18 -17.16 -13.48
CA LYS A 585 -35.51 -17.03 -12.05
C LYS A 585 -34.30 -17.34 -11.21
N GLN A 586 -34.11 -16.56 -10.15
CA GLN A 586 -32.98 -16.77 -9.25
C GLN A 586 -33.09 -18.08 -8.48
N ALA A 587 -32.00 -18.84 -8.46
CA ALA A 587 -31.85 -20.02 -7.64
C ALA A 587 -31.44 -19.64 -6.21
N LYS A 588 -31.97 -20.41 -5.24
CA LYS A 588 -31.66 -20.23 -3.83
C LYS A 588 -30.34 -20.93 -3.50
N ARG A 589 -29.39 -20.15 -2.94
CA ARG A 589 -28.16 -20.74 -2.41
C ARG A 589 -28.44 -21.54 -1.15
N LEU A 590 -27.76 -22.68 -1.02
CA LEU A 590 -27.71 -23.43 0.23
C LEU A 590 -26.51 -22.94 1.03
N PHE A 591 -26.72 -22.66 2.30
CA PHE A 591 -25.66 -22.27 3.22
C PHE A 591 -25.38 -23.43 4.18
N PRO A 592 -24.12 -23.63 4.61
CA PRO A 592 -23.83 -24.54 5.70
C PRO A 592 -24.65 -24.17 6.94
N ASP A 593 -25.09 -25.15 7.73
CA ASP A 593 -25.95 -24.99 8.92
C ASP A 593 -25.42 -23.96 9.96
N LYS A 594 -24.15 -23.58 9.87
CA LYS A 594 -23.49 -22.64 10.78
C LYS A 594 -23.24 -21.27 10.15
N ALA A 595 -23.47 -21.09 8.85
CA ALA A 595 -23.25 -19.81 8.17
C ALA A 595 -24.58 -19.06 8.07
N ASP A 596 -24.71 -17.96 8.77
CA ASP A 596 -25.76 -17.00 8.51
C ASP A 596 -25.59 -16.47 7.07
N ALA A 597 -26.66 -16.53 6.28
CA ALA A 597 -26.72 -15.96 4.93
C ALA A 597 -26.21 -14.50 4.88
N GLN A 598 -26.30 -13.79 6.00
CA GLN A 598 -25.78 -12.43 6.17
C GLN A 598 -24.25 -12.40 6.24
N SER A 599 -23.60 -13.42 6.80
CA SER A 599 -22.15 -13.46 6.91
C SER A 599 -21.48 -13.73 5.58
N TRP A 600 -22.20 -14.31 4.62
CA TRP A 600 -21.63 -14.77 3.36
C TRP A 600 -21.44 -13.67 2.31
N THR A 601 -22.22 -12.61 2.33
CA THR A 601 -22.31 -11.68 1.19
C THR A 601 -21.17 -10.66 1.07
N THR A 602 -20.66 -10.14 2.18
CA THR A 602 -19.54 -9.19 2.13
C THR A 602 -18.49 -9.48 3.18
N ARG A 603 -18.91 -9.80 4.39
CA ARG A 603 -17.99 -10.02 5.50
C ARG A 603 -17.12 -11.24 5.24
N ASN A 604 -17.70 -12.33 4.76
CA ASN A 604 -16.98 -13.57 4.50
C ASN A 604 -16.06 -13.51 3.26
N CYS A 605 -16.36 -12.64 2.29
CA CYS A 605 -15.45 -12.37 1.19
C CYS A 605 -14.14 -11.71 1.66
N PHE A 606 -14.18 -11.07 2.82
CA PHE A 606 -13.07 -10.27 3.35
C PHE A 606 -12.41 -10.90 4.58
N GLU A 607 -13.12 -11.80 5.30
CA GLU A 607 -12.57 -12.49 6.45
C GLU A 607 -11.90 -13.83 6.07
N ARG A 608 -11.11 -14.35 7.01
CA ARG A 608 -10.28 -15.56 6.87
C ARG A 608 -11.09 -16.84 6.87
N ILE A 609 -12.10 -17.01 6.00
CA ILE A 609 -12.84 -18.25 5.93
C ILE A 609 -12.12 -19.22 5.00
N ARG A 610 -11.93 -20.44 5.42
CA ARG A 610 -11.32 -21.50 4.63
C ARG A 610 -12.21 -21.86 3.44
N SER A 611 -11.61 -22.28 2.34
CA SER A 611 -12.32 -22.63 1.10
C SER A 611 -13.32 -23.78 1.27
N ASP A 612 -13.12 -24.66 2.26
CA ASP A 612 -14.00 -25.76 2.64
C ASP A 612 -15.28 -25.34 3.39
N GLU A 613 -15.35 -24.06 3.84
CA GLU A 613 -16.53 -23.49 4.52
C GLU A 613 -17.48 -22.80 3.53
N TYR A 614 -17.14 -22.70 2.24
CA TYR A 614 -17.98 -22.11 1.20
C TYR A 614 -18.82 -23.18 0.55
N ASP A 615 -20.11 -23.02 0.67
CA ASP A 615 -21.06 -23.83 -0.02
C ASP A 615 -21.50 -23.15 -1.32
N ASN A 616 -21.02 -23.64 -2.44
CA ASN A 616 -21.41 -23.19 -3.77
C ASN A 616 -22.51 -24.12 -4.34
N ARG A 617 -23.47 -24.47 -3.51
CA ARG A 617 -24.65 -25.27 -3.84
C ARG A 617 -25.87 -24.39 -3.96
N PHE A 618 -26.67 -24.65 -4.97
CA PHE A 618 -27.90 -23.92 -5.22
C PHE A 618 -29.05 -24.91 -5.39
N ASP A 619 -30.18 -24.70 -4.66
CA ASP A 619 -31.40 -25.41 -4.87
C ASP A 619 -32.09 -24.89 -6.14
N VAL A 620 -32.23 -25.75 -7.14
CA VAL A 620 -32.85 -25.44 -8.43
C VAL A 620 -34.13 -26.25 -8.69
N SER A 621 -34.57 -27.05 -7.73
CA SER A 621 -35.66 -28.03 -7.86
C SER A 621 -36.97 -27.42 -8.43
N GLY A 622 -37.42 -26.33 -7.86
CA GLY A 622 -38.67 -25.67 -8.31
C GLY A 622 -38.52 -24.78 -9.55
N LEU A 623 -37.33 -24.69 -10.16
CA LEU A 623 -37.02 -23.83 -11.29
C LEU A 623 -36.87 -24.58 -12.61
N LEU A 624 -36.62 -25.88 -12.56
CA LEU A 624 -36.47 -26.75 -13.71
C LEU A 624 -37.82 -27.11 -14.31
N LYS A 625 -37.87 -27.29 -15.64
CA LYS A 625 -39.05 -27.68 -16.40
C LYS A 625 -38.69 -28.80 -17.38
N GLN A 626 -39.72 -29.49 -17.91
CA GLN A 626 -39.54 -30.44 -19.02
C GLN A 626 -39.01 -29.69 -20.25
N GLY A 627 -38.08 -30.34 -20.97
CA GLY A 627 -37.44 -29.80 -22.16
C GLY A 627 -36.20 -28.95 -21.79
N ASP A 628 -35.96 -27.91 -22.55
CA ASP A 628 -34.81 -27.08 -22.45
C ASP A 628 -34.88 -26.17 -21.21
N ASN A 629 -33.77 -26.18 -20.43
CA ASN A 629 -33.57 -25.31 -19.30
C ASN A 629 -32.29 -24.52 -19.50
N GLU A 630 -32.38 -23.21 -19.39
CA GLU A 630 -31.21 -22.33 -19.38
C GLU A 630 -30.73 -22.08 -17.91
N ILE A 631 -29.46 -22.27 -17.70
CA ILE A 631 -28.77 -21.94 -16.44
C ILE A 631 -27.78 -20.81 -16.75
N LEU A 632 -27.99 -19.64 -16.16
CA LEU A 632 -27.14 -18.48 -16.30
C LEU A 632 -26.42 -18.20 -14.97
N VAL A 633 -25.11 -18.07 -15.00
CA VAL A 633 -24.28 -17.74 -13.85
C VAL A 633 -23.62 -16.40 -14.08
N VAL A 634 -23.80 -15.48 -13.14
CA VAL A 634 -23.08 -14.22 -13.06
C VAL A 634 -21.96 -14.37 -12.02
N TYR A 635 -20.74 -14.39 -12.51
CA TYR A 635 -19.55 -14.51 -11.69
C TYR A 635 -18.98 -13.13 -11.37
N GLU A 636 -18.84 -12.80 -10.08
CA GLU A 636 -18.28 -11.55 -9.60
C GLU A 636 -16.89 -11.76 -9.04
N ASN A 637 -15.89 -11.27 -9.77
CA ASN A 637 -14.51 -11.30 -9.34
C ASN A 637 -14.26 -10.21 -8.29
N LEU A 638 -13.94 -10.61 -7.06
CA LEU A 638 -13.72 -9.71 -5.91
C LEU A 638 -12.26 -9.28 -5.73
N GLY A 639 -11.34 -9.76 -6.55
CA GLY A 639 -9.90 -9.56 -6.34
C GLY A 639 -9.31 -10.59 -5.35
N HIS A 640 -8.03 -10.48 -5.09
CA HIS A 640 -7.31 -11.32 -4.14
C HIS A 640 -7.06 -10.61 -2.80
N ALA A 641 -6.85 -11.38 -1.75
CA ALA A 641 -6.31 -10.90 -0.48
C ALA A 641 -4.89 -10.34 -0.66
N HIS A 642 -4.38 -9.61 0.33
CA HIS A 642 -3.09 -8.91 0.24
C HIS A 642 -2.01 -9.42 1.21
N GLY A 643 -2.24 -10.51 1.96
CA GLY A 643 -1.16 -11.06 2.78
C GLY A 643 -1.54 -11.94 3.97
N TYR A 644 -2.66 -11.68 4.65
CA TYR A 644 -3.05 -12.43 5.86
C TYR A 644 -3.82 -13.72 5.58
N VAL A 645 -4.17 -13.96 4.34
CA VAL A 645 -4.91 -15.12 3.86
C VAL A 645 -4.27 -15.62 2.56
N PRO A 646 -4.55 -16.85 2.12
CA PRO A 646 -4.01 -17.36 0.87
C PRO A 646 -4.26 -16.41 -0.29
N MET A 647 -3.19 -16.05 -0.99
CA MET A 647 -3.22 -15.21 -2.20
C MET A 647 -3.28 -16.08 -3.47
N GLU A 648 -3.44 -17.39 -3.31
CA GLU A 648 -3.23 -18.44 -4.33
C GLU A 648 -4.53 -18.93 -4.93
N GLU A 649 -5.54 -18.05 -5.00
CA GLU A 649 -6.85 -18.41 -5.51
C GLU A 649 -6.92 -18.18 -7.02
N LEU A 650 -7.28 -19.22 -7.77
CA LEU A 650 -7.65 -19.09 -9.17
C LEU A 650 -9.09 -18.56 -9.29
N ALA A 651 -9.31 -17.51 -10.05
CA ALA A 651 -10.65 -17.03 -10.36
C ALA A 651 -11.33 -17.92 -11.43
N GLY A 652 -12.66 -17.99 -11.38
CA GLY A 652 -13.48 -18.70 -12.35
C GLY A 652 -14.07 -20.00 -11.81
N ILE A 653 -14.98 -20.57 -12.58
CA ILE A 653 -15.66 -21.84 -12.28
C ILE A 653 -14.86 -22.96 -12.94
N ARG A 654 -14.41 -23.92 -12.18
CA ARG A 654 -13.57 -25.02 -12.68
C ARG A 654 -14.34 -26.32 -12.89
N GLN A 655 -15.44 -26.51 -12.17
CA GLN A 655 -16.36 -27.63 -12.32
C GLN A 655 -17.74 -27.21 -11.88
N ALA A 656 -18.76 -27.60 -12.62
CA ALA A 656 -20.14 -27.37 -12.29
C ALA A 656 -21.05 -28.38 -12.97
N GLY A 657 -22.15 -28.73 -12.32
CA GLY A 657 -23.15 -29.62 -12.86
C GLY A 657 -24.37 -29.78 -11.96
N LEU A 658 -25.41 -30.40 -12.49
CA LEU A 658 -26.60 -30.77 -11.72
C LEU A 658 -26.38 -32.06 -10.94
N SER A 659 -27.01 -32.13 -9.79
CA SER A 659 -27.02 -33.33 -8.94
C SER A 659 -28.40 -33.51 -8.31
N ILE A 660 -28.73 -34.75 -7.98
CA ILE A 660 -29.83 -35.11 -7.10
C ILE A 660 -29.42 -35.26 -5.63
N THR A 661 -28.16 -35.01 -5.36
CA THR A 661 -27.57 -34.99 -4.00
C THR A 661 -26.84 -33.67 -3.80
N GLU A 662 -26.67 -33.24 -2.59
CA GLU A 662 -25.92 -31.99 -2.29
C GLU A 662 -24.40 -32.13 -2.40
N THR A 663 -23.88 -33.34 -2.70
CA THR A 663 -22.45 -33.61 -2.54
C THR A 663 -21.72 -34.11 -3.78
N ALA A 664 -22.43 -34.60 -4.80
CA ALA A 664 -21.79 -35.19 -5.97
C ALA A 664 -22.42 -34.78 -7.29
N LEU A 665 -21.61 -34.42 -8.27
CA LEU A 665 -22.08 -34.11 -9.62
C LEU A 665 -22.59 -35.40 -10.29
N THR A 666 -23.85 -35.41 -10.74
CA THR A 666 -24.48 -36.52 -11.44
C THR A 666 -24.68 -36.25 -12.95
N HIS A 667 -24.81 -34.97 -13.31
CA HIS A 667 -25.00 -34.56 -14.70
C HIS A 667 -24.06 -33.38 -15.03
N PRO A 668 -22.95 -33.63 -15.77
CA PRO A 668 -22.12 -32.53 -16.29
C PRO A 668 -22.94 -31.70 -17.30
N LEU A 669 -22.64 -30.41 -17.34
CA LEU A 669 -23.29 -29.46 -18.25
C LEU A 669 -22.26 -28.95 -19.27
N GLU A 670 -22.72 -28.68 -20.48
CA GLU A 670 -21.96 -27.97 -21.49
C GLU A 670 -22.09 -26.47 -21.23
N TRP A 671 -20.97 -25.78 -21.11
CA TRP A 671 -20.93 -24.39 -20.73
C TRP A 671 -20.48 -23.49 -21.89
N GLU A 672 -21.10 -22.35 -21.96
CA GLU A 672 -20.66 -21.21 -22.74
C GLU A 672 -20.17 -20.11 -21.78
N TYR A 673 -19.27 -19.30 -22.24
CA TYR A 673 -18.68 -18.21 -21.50
C TYR A 673 -18.78 -16.92 -22.29
N ALA A 674 -19.05 -15.80 -21.59
CA ALA A 674 -18.92 -14.46 -22.14
C ALA A 674 -18.09 -13.59 -21.18
N PRO A 675 -17.05 -12.90 -21.69
CA PRO A 675 -16.26 -11.98 -20.87
C PRO A 675 -17.10 -10.74 -20.59
N ASP A 676 -17.06 -10.30 -19.32
CA ASP A 676 -17.68 -9.07 -18.86
C ASP A 676 -19.22 -9.05 -18.84
N ALA A 677 -19.78 -8.11 -18.09
CA ALA A 677 -21.19 -7.76 -18.27
C ALA A 677 -21.37 -7.10 -19.63
N ALA A 678 -22.37 -7.50 -20.37
CA ALA A 678 -22.58 -7.10 -21.79
C ALA A 678 -22.51 -5.58 -22.04
N GLY A 679 -22.71 -4.77 -21.01
CA GLY A 679 -22.62 -3.31 -21.10
C GLY A 679 -21.22 -2.79 -21.43
N VAL A 680 -20.16 -3.35 -20.86
CA VAL A 680 -18.77 -2.91 -21.18
C VAL A 680 -18.40 -3.38 -22.59
N THR A 681 -18.69 -4.63 -22.93
CA THR A 681 -18.46 -5.17 -24.27
C THR A 681 -19.17 -4.36 -25.36
N ASN A 682 -20.35 -3.82 -25.05
CA ASN A 682 -21.13 -2.96 -25.96
C ASN A 682 -20.74 -1.47 -25.85
N GLY A 683 -19.73 -1.13 -25.08
CA GLY A 683 -19.24 0.23 -24.94
C GLY A 683 -20.16 1.19 -24.18
N TRP A 684 -21.10 0.67 -23.36
CA TRP A 684 -22.05 1.50 -22.60
C TRP A 684 -21.37 2.43 -21.59
N ASN A 685 -20.18 2.04 -21.13
CA ASN A 685 -19.32 2.82 -20.25
C ASN A 685 -18.60 3.98 -20.96
N LEU A 686 -18.64 4.05 -22.29
CA LEU A 686 -17.90 5.04 -23.06
C LEU A 686 -18.71 6.33 -23.26
N PRO A 687 -18.08 7.51 -23.24
CA PRO A 687 -18.77 8.79 -23.38
C PRO A 687 -19.48 8.96 -24.73
N GLN A 688 -18.96 8.40 -25.82
CA GLN A 688 -19.53 8.48 -27.15
C GLN A 688 -20.73 7.54 -27.40
N PHE A 689 -21.02 6.63 -26.48
CA PHE A 689 -22.17 5.75 -26.58
C PHE A 689 -23.48 6.54 -26.56
N ILE A 690 -24.38 6.25 -27.49
CA ILE A 690 -25.71 6.88 -27.58
C ILE A 690 -26.77 5.88 -27.11
N PRO A 691 -27.43 6.10 -25.97
CA PRO A 691 -28.40 5.16 -25.37
C PRO A 691 -29.76 5.28 -26.07
N LYS A 692 -30.01 4.50 -27.13
CA LYS A 692 -31.25 4.59 -27.91
C LYS A 692 -32.49 4.00 -27.22
N ASP A 693 -32.29 2.91 -26.43
CA ASP A 693 -33.38 2.14 -25.83
C ASP A 693 -33.37 2.20 -24.29
N TRP A 694 -32.78 3.23 -23.72
CA TRP A 694 -32.69 3.39 -22.28
C TRP A 694 -33.87 4.17 -21.72
N GLN A 695 -34.38 3.76 -20.58
CA GLN A 695 -35.45 4.46 -19.88
C GLN A 695 -34.92 5.67 -19.13
N SER A 696 -35.57 6.81 -19.28
CA SER A 696 -35.30 7.96 -18.40
C SER A 696 -35.90 7.70 -17.02
N VAL A 697 -35.12 7.93 -15.99
CA VAL A 697 -35.55 7.84 -14.58
C VAL A 697 -35.27 9.15 -13.86
N THR A 698 -36.24 9.60 -13.07
CA THR A 698 -36.07 10.78 -12.21
C THR A 698 -35.38 10.38 -10.91
N LEU A 699 -34.40 11.14 -10.49
CA LEU A 699 -33.72 10.98 -9.22
C LEU A 699 -34.28 11.99 -8.21
N ASP A 700 -34.19 11.61 -6.94
CA ASP A 700 -34.66 12.49 -5.87
C ASP A 700 -33.61 13.59 -5.59
N ILE A 701 -33.84 14.77 -6.13
CA ILE A 701 -32.97 15.94 -5.96
C ILE A 701 -32.94 16.48 -4.53
N ASN A 702 -33.98 16.17 -3.72
CA ASN A 702 -34.07 16.53 -2.32
C ASN A 702 -33.74 15.36 -1.39
N GLY A 703 -33.47 14.19 -1.97
CA GLY A 703 -33.17 12.99 -1.22
C GLY A 703 -31.89 13.10 -0.41
N GLU A 704 -31.90 12.51 0.77
CA GLU A 704 -30.71 12.43 1.60
C GLU A 704 -29.65 11.56 0.93
N ILE A 705 -28.42 12.07 0.83
CA ILE A 705 -27.26 11.33 0.39
C ILE A 705 -26.28 11.28 1.57
N PRO A 706 -26.22 10.16 2.30
CA PRO A 706 -25.33 10.05 3.44
C PRO A 706 -23.88 10.11 2.99
N ARG A 707 -23.04 10.81 3.76
CA ARG A 707 -21.59 10.88 3.48
C ARG A 707 -20.90 9.54 3.67
N LYS A 708 -21.41 8.73 4.60
CA LYS A 708 -20.90 7.39 4.92
C LYS A 708 -22.03 6.38 4.92
N GLY A 709 -21.75 5.18 4.44
CA GLY A 709 -22.60 4.03 4.62
C GLY A 709 -22.51 3.49 6.06
N ASN A 710 -23.49 2.70 6.45
CA ASN A 710 -23.56 2.12 7.79
C ASN A 710 -22.68 0.86 7.97
N GLY A 711 -21.93 0.46 6.94
CA GLY A 711 -21.09 -0.74 6.98
C GLY A 711 -21.85 -2.07 6.98
N VAL A 712 -23.15 -2.07 6.69
CA VAL A 712 -24.00 -3.25 6.76
C VAL A 712 -24.45 -3.68 5.38
N GLN A 713 -24.14 -4.93 5.01
CA GLN A 713 -24.66 -5.54 3.80
C GLN A 713 -26.15 -5.84 3.98
N PRO A 714 -27.00 -5.57 2.97
CA PRO A 714 -28.39 -5.98 2.97
C PRO A 714 -28.55 -7.49 3.16
N LYS A 715 -29.54 -7.90 3.95
CA LYS A 715 -29.87 -9.31 4.12
C LYS A 715 -30.49 -9.87 2.84
N GLY A 716 -30.13 -11.10 2.50
CA GLY A 716 -30.66 -11.85 1.38
C GLY A 716 -29.68 -11.99 0.22
N GLU A 717 -30.02 -12.85 -0.70
CA GLU A 717 -29.23 -13.15 -1.89
C GLU A 717 -29.21 -11.96 -2.87
N PRO A 718 -28.08 -11.71 -3.53
CA PRO A 718 -28.04 -10.82 -4.67
C PRO A 718 -28.89 -11.40 -5.79
N ASP A 719 -29.65 -10.58 -6.46
CA ASP A 719 -30.55 -10.91 -7.56
C ASP A 719 -29.84 -11.30 -8.88
N GLY A 720 -28.54 -11.15 -8.96
CA GLY A 720 -27.72 -11.56 -10.10
C GLY A 720 -27.84 -10.72 -11.36
N LEU A 721 -28.88 -9.96 -11.52
CA LEU A 721 -29.09 -9.09 -12.65
C LEU A 721 -28.35 -7.77 -12.50
N PHE A 722 -28.01 -7.16 -13.62
CA PHE A 722 -27.38 -5.85 -13.68
C PHE A 722 -28.39 -4.78 -14.02
N THR A 723 -28.17 -3.59 -13.46
CA THR A 723 -28.79 -2.36 -13.92
C THR A 723 -27.72 -1.33 -14.22
N TRP A 724 -27.75 -0.83 -15.41
CA TRP A 724 -26.86 0.23 -15.88
C TRP A 724 -27.55 1.56 -15.73
N TYR A 725 -26.79 2.56 -15.24
CA TYR A 725 -27.20 3.96 -15.18
C TYR A 725 -26.18 4.81 -15.94
N ARG A 726 -26.68 5.72 -16.75
CA ARG A 726 -25.88 6.75 -17.43
C ARG A 726 -26.37 8.13 -17.02
N ILE A 727 -25.47 8.93 -16.52
CA ILE A 727 -25.71 10.25 -15.97
C ILE A 727 -24.87 11.25 -16.75
N GLU A 728 -25.50 12.31 -17.24
CA GLU A 728 -24.82 13.42 -17.87
C GLU A 728 -24.92 14.65 -16.98
N PHE A 729 -23.83 15.37 -16.81
CA PHE A 729 -23.77 16.58 -15.99
C PHE A 729 -22.75 17.58 -16.53
N GLU A 730 -22.92 18.83 -16.17
CA GLU A 730 -22.01 19.92 -16.47
C GLU A 730 -21.43 20.48 -15.17
N LEU A 731 -20.17 20.87 -15.21
CA LEU A 731 -19.50 21.57 -14.13
C LEU A 731 -19.27 23.04 -14.49
N PRO A 732 -19.28 23.96 -13.53
CA PRO A 732 -18.95 25.35 -13.80
C PRO A 732 -17.53 25.46 -14.37
N GLU A 733 -17.26 26.55 -15.09
CA GLU A 733 -15.89 26.89 -15.48
C GLU A 733 -15.01 27.03 -14.22
N GLN A 734 -13.77 26.57 -14.35
CA GLN A 734 -12.80 26.76 -13.27
C GLN A 734 -12.37 28.22 -13.20
N GLU A 735 -12.40 28.77 -12.00
CA GLU A 735 -11.80 30.08 -11.76
C GLU A 735 -10.28 30.00 -11.93
N PRO A 736 -9.66 30.97 -12.61
CA PRO A 736 -8.19 31.00 -12.69
C PRO A 736 -7.55 30.98 -11.30
N ASP A 737 -6.50 30.20 -11.15
CA ASP A 737 -5.70 30.05 -9.93
C ASP A 737 -6.45 29.48 -8.70
N VAL A 738 -7.71 29.02 -8.87
CA VAL A 738 -8.45 28.30 -7.83
C VAL A 738 -8.53 26.83 -8.19
N TRP A 739 -7.91 26.00 -7.35
CA TRP A 739 -8.02 24.55 -7.45
C TRP A 739 -9.16 24.04 -6.58
N THR A 740 -10.05 23.26 -7.17
CA THR A 740 -11.19 22.64 -6.48
C THR A 740 -11.27 21.16 -6.87
N PRO A 741 -11.07 20.24 -5.92
CA PRO A 741 -11.28 18.83 -6.18
C PRO A 741 -12.76 18.46 -6.10
N TRP A 742 -13.18 17.52 -6.94
CA TRP A 742 -14.57 17.11 -7.08
C TRP A 742 -14.79 15.66 -6.68
N LEU A 743 -15.99 15.36 -6.21
CA LEU A 743 -16.45 14.03 -5.86
C LEU A 743 -17.85 13.76 -6.42
N ALA A 744 -18.16 12.47 -6.59
CA ALA A 744 -19.53 11.99 -6.73
C ALA A 744 -20.00 11.40 -5.39
N ARG A 745 -21.08 11.94 -4.84
CA ARG A 745 -21.76 11.39 -3.65
C ARG A 745 -22.98 10.61 -4.09
N ILE A 746 -23.09 9.35 -3.68
CA ILE A 746 -24.02 8.40 -4.28
C ILE A 746 -24.88 7.72 -3.21
N ASN A 747 -26.19 7.74 -3.41
CA ASN A 747 -27.15 6.91 -2.70
C ASN A 747 -27.76 5.89 -3.67
N ALA A 748 -27.20 4.68 -3.65
CA ALA A 748 -27.66 3.58 -4.48
C ALA A 748 -27.66 2.26 -3.71
N SER A 749 -28.54 1.32 -4.12
CA SER A 749 -28.40 -0.11 -3.80
C SER A 749 -27.69 -0.83 -4.95
N GLY A 750 -27.20 -2.03 -4.67
CA GLY A 750 -26.39 -2.79 -5.62
C GLY A 750 -24.88 -2.52 -5.49
N ASN A 751 -24.09 -3.41 -6.05
CA ASN A 751 -22.63 -3.36 -6.03
C ASN A 751 -22.12 -3.31 -7.47
N GLY A 752 -21.08 -2.52 -7.76
CA GLY A 752 -20.54 -2.54 -9.10
C GLY A 752 -19.58 -1.41 -9.42
N TYR A 753 -19.10 -1.40 -10.65
CA TYR A 753 -18.10 -0.45 -11.13
C TYR A 753 -18.72 0.83 -11.70
N MET A 754 -17.89 1.87 -11.69
CA MET A 754 -18.24 3.20 -12.17
C MET A 754 -17.19 3.72 -13.14
N TRP A 755 -17.65 4.47 -14.14
CA TRP A 755 -16.78 5.07 -15.15
C TRP A 755 -17.11 6.56 -15.31
N LEU A 756 -16.09 7.39 -15.23
CA LEU A 756 -16.15 8.82 -15.54
C LEU A 756 -15.52 9.06 -16.92
N ASN A 757 -16.28 9.54 -17.87
CA ASN A 757 -15.80 9.83 -19.23
C ASN A 757 -15.02 8.65 -19.85
N GLY A 758 -15.45 7.41 -19.53
CA GLY A 758 -14.83 6.16 -19.98
C GLY A 758 -13.72 5.60 -19.10
N GLN A 759 -13.23 6.37 -18.12
CA GLN A 759 -12.22 5.93 -17.17
C GLN A 759 -12.87 5.25 -15.96
N ASN A 760 -12.40 4.06 -15.60
CA ASN A 760 -12.94 3.33 -14.43
C ASN A 760 -12.46 3.98 -13.13
N ILE A 761 -13.38 4.63 -12.42
CA ILE A 761 -13.10 5.33 -11.15
C ILE A 761 -13.26 4.44 -9.92
N GLY A 762 -13.50 3.15 -10.09
CA GLY A 762 -13.59 2.20 -8.99
C GLY A 762 -14.95 1.59 -8.80
N ARG A 763 -15.22 1.13 -7.59
CA ARG A 763 -16.34 0.25 -7.27
C ARG A 763 -17.23 0.80 -6.15
N HIS A 764 -18.52 0.87 -6.41
CA HIS A 764 -19.54 1.14 -5.41
C HIS A 764 -19.91 -0.15 -4.66
N TRP A 765 -19.98 -0.08 -3.33
CA TRP A 765 -20.49 -1.12 -2.46
C TRP A 765 -21.72 -0.60 -1.68
N GLU A 766 -22.85 -1.31 -1.76
CA GLU A 766 -24.04 -0.93 -1.02
C GLU A 766 -23.81 -0.93 0.50
N ALA A 767 -23.00 -1.86 0.99
CA ALA A 767 -22.59 -1.89 2.39
C ALA A 767 -21.87 -0.61 2.83
N GLY A 768 -21.12 0.03 1.92
CA GLY A 768 -20.23 1.12 2.30
C GLY A 768 -18.98 0.63 3.08
N PRO A 769 -18.33 1.51 3.84
CA PRO A 769 -18.78 2.86 4.26
C PRO A 769 -18.65 3.96 3.20
N GLN A 770 -17.87 3.75 2.15
CA GLN A 770 -17.62 4.78 1.13
C GLN A 770 -18.90 5.15 0.37
N ARG A 771 -19.19 6.46 0.30
CA ARG A 771 -20.29 7.07 -0.47
C ARG A 771 -19.81 8.24 -1.32
N GLU A 772 -18.62 8.73 -1.06
CA GLU A 772 -17.95 9.82 -1.78
C GLU A 772 -16.80 9.23 -2.60
N PHE A 773 -16.82 9.50 -3.91
CA PHE A 773 -15.85 8.94 -4.86
C PHE A 773 -15.13 10.08 -5.55
N PHE A 774 -13.82 10.08 -5.48
CA PHE A 774 -12.97 11.08 -6.11
C PHE A 774 -13.16 11.06 -7.64
N LEU A 775 -13.33 12.24 -8.19
CA LEU A 775 -13.40 12.49 -9.63
C LEU A 775 -12.12 13.23 -10.05
N PRO A 776 -11.12 12.53 -10.61
CA PRO A 776 -9.88 13.17 -11.03
C PRO A 776 -10.12 14.33 -12.00
N GLU A 777 -9.57 15.50 -11.69
CA GLU A 777 -9.74 16.71 -12.48
C GLU A 777 -9.23 16.57 -13.92
N CYS A 778 -8.22 15.73 -14.15
CA CYS A 778 -7.70 15.41 -15.48
C CYS A 778 -8.69 14.62 -16.35
N TRP A 779 -9.70 14.01 -15.75
CA TRP A 779 -10.76 13.28 -16.47
C TRP A 779 -12.06 14.05 -16.53
N LEU A 780 -12.15 15.22 -15.90
CA LEU A 780 -13.34 16.09 -15.91
C LEU A 780 -13.30 17.10 -17.04
N HIS A 781 -14.49 17.47 -17.50
CA HIS A 781 -14.73 18.60 -18.39
C HIS A 781 -15.42 19.73 -17.60
N PHE A 782 -15.00 20.94 -17.84
CA PHE A 782 -15.55 22.14 -17.22
C PHE A 782 -16.18 23.05 -18.26
N GLY A 783 -17.12 23.89 -17.85
CA GLY A 783 -17.88 24.74 -18.76
C GLY A 783 -18.98 23.97 -19.50
N ALA A 784 -19.23 24.36 -20.74
CA ALA A 784 -20.34 23.82 -21.56
C ALA A 784 -20.17 22.37 -22.04
N LYS A 785 -19.02 21.73 -21.79
CA LYS A 785 -18.79 20.35 -22.17
C LYS A 785 -19.31 19.39 -21.11
N LYS A 786 -20.20 18.50 -21.48
CA LYS A 786 -20.77 17.50 -20.60
C LYS A 786 -19.78 16.44 -20.15
N ASN A 787 -19.92 16.02 -18.91
CA ASN A 787 -19.35 14.82 -18.34
C ASN A 787 -20.35 13.69 -18.39
N VAL A 788 -19.84 12.47 -18.46
CA VAL A 788 -20.64 11.24 -18.45
C VAL A 788 -20.15 10.35 -17.32
N LEU A 789 -21.03 10.07 -16.35
CA LEU A 789 -20.80 9.06 -15.32
C LEU A 789 -21.68 7.85 -15.62
N VAL A 790 -21.08 6.67 -15.67
CA VAL A 790 -21.81 5.42 -15.88
C VAL A 790 -21.61 4.51 -14.69
N MET A 791 -22.67 3.83 -14.26
CA MET A 791 -22.63 2.84 -13.18
C MET A 791 -23.22 1.53 -13.69
N GLY A 792 -22.49 0.43 -13.59
CA GLY A 792 -23.00 -0.93 -13.82
C GLY A 792 -23.14 -1.64 -12.47
N LEU A 793 -24.36 -1.80 -11.98
CA LEU A 793 -24.67 -2.31 -10.66
C LEU A 793 -25.31 -3.69 -10.72
N ARG A 794 -24.65 -4.70 -10.16
CA ARG A 794 -25.26 -5.98 -9.84
C ARG A 794 -26.26 -5.79 -8.71
N GLN A 795 -27.46 -6.36 -8.87
CA GLN A 795 -28.51 -6.26 -7.89
C GLN A 795 -28.14 -6.99 -6.58
N THR A 796 -28.59 -6.43 -5.48
CA THR A 796 -28.59 -7.02 -4.14
C THR A 796 -30.03 -7.33 -3.75
N ALA A 797 -30.28 -7.82 -2.56
CA ALA A 797 -31.62 -8.03 -2.01
C ALA A 797 -32.50 -6.77 -2.03
N ARG A 798 -31.91 -5.58 -2.18
CA ARG A 798 -32.62 -4.30 -2.36
C ARG A 798 -32.71 -3.83 -3.81
N GLY A 799 -32.31 -4.70 -4.76
CA GLY A 799 -32.19 -4.39 -6.15
C GLY A 799 -30.96 -3.49 -6.46
N ALA A 800 -30.90 -2.98 -7.67
CA ALA A 800 -29.88 -2.00 -8.10
C ALA A 800 -30.58 -0.69 -8.45
N LYS A 801 -30.76 0.18 -7.46
CA LYS A 801 -31.52 1.43 -7.61
C LYS A 801 -30.64 2.63 -7.25
N LEU A 802 -30.40 3.49 -8.23
CA LEU A 802 -29.85 4.81 -8.00
C LEU A 802 -30.98 5.74 -7.53
N ARG A 803 -30.90 6.23 -6.28
CA ARG A 803 -31.95 7.05 -5.65
C ARG A 803 -31.65 8.53 -5.75
N ALA A 804 -30.43 8.90 -5.40
CA ALA A 804 -29.96 10.29 -5.44
C ALA A 804 -28.46 10.33 -5.72
N MET A 805 -28.01 11.38 -6.39
CA MET A 805 -26.62 11.63 -6.68
C MET A 805 -26.33 13.12 -6.66
N GLU A 806 -25.13 13.45 -6.21
CA GLU A 806 -24.63 14.83 -6.18
C GLU A 806 -23.17 14.82 -6.66
N ILE A 807 -22.84 15.73 -7.54
CA ILE A 807 -21.45 16.05 -7.89
C ILE A 807 -21.10 17.32 -7.11
N ALA A 808 -20.13 17.20 -6.21
CA ALA A 808 -19.83 18.25 -5.24
C ALA A 808 -18.33 18.53 -5.15
N PRO A 809 -17.93 19.76 -4.81
CA PRO A 809 -16.57 19.98 -4.34
C PRO A 809 -16.36 19.28 -3.01
N TYR A 810 -15.14 18.82 -2.74
CA TYR A 810 -14.78 18.38 -1.39
C TYR A 810 -14.90 19.56 -0.43
N GLN A 811 -15.51 19.35 0.73
CA GLN A 811 -15.69 20.42 1.70
C GLN A 811 -14.35 20.91 2.23
N ASP A 812 -14.24 22.23 2.35
CA ASP A 812 -13.09 22.94 2.95
C ASP A 812 -11.71 22.61 2.35
N THR A 813 -11.68 22.10 1.10
CA THR A 813 -10.42 21.69 0.45
C THR A 813 -10.02 22.53 -0.76
N SER A 814 -10.88 23.43 -1.25
CA SER A 814 -10.50 24.38 -2.30
C SER A 814 -9.39 25.33 -1.83
N GLU A 815 -8.39 25.55 -2.66
CA GLU A 815 -7.21 26.35 -2.35
C GLU A 815 -6.89 27.29 -3.50
N ILE A 816 -6.41 28.51 -3.14
CA ILE A 816 -5.77 29.40 -4.11
C ILE A 816 -4.36 28.90 -4.33
N ARG A 817 -4.05 28.46 -5.55
CA ARG A 817 -2.72 27.99 -5.95
C ARG A 817 -2.08 29.02 -6.87
N CYS A 818 -1.06 29.68 -6.39
CA CYS A 818 -0.19 30.49 -7.25
C CYS A 818 0.68 29.51 -8.07
N HIS A 819 0.43 29.41 -9.36
CA HIS A 819 1.35 28.73 -10.27
C HIS A 819 2.53 29.66 -10.55
N PRO A 820 3.77 29.34 -10.12
CA PRO A 820 4.94 30.07 -10.60
C PRO A 820 5.14 29.72 -12.07
N GLY A 821 4.74 30.62 -12.97
CA GLY A 821 5.03 30.50 -14.39
C GLY A 821 3.82 30.50 -15.35
N ARG A 822 2.89 31.43 -15.22
CA ARG A 822 2.12 31.99 -16.34
C ARG A 822 2.58 33.39 -16.66
#